data_f0bd5c8abd44404a10da76a85bdc04c0
#
_entry.id   f0bd5c8abd44404a10da76a85bdc04c0
#
_cell.length_a   1.000
_cell.length_b   1.000
_cell.length_c   1.000
_cell.angle_alpha   90.00
_cell.angle_beta   90.00
_cell.angle_gamma   90.00
#
_symmetry.space_group_name_H-M   'P 1'
#
loop_
_entity.id
_entity.type
_entity.pdbx_description
1 polymer ?
#
loop_
_entity_poly.entity_id
_entity_poly.type
_entity_poly.pdbx_seq_one_letter_code
_entity_poly.pdbx_strand_id
1 'polypeptide(L)'
;MSDPANEGGTSNLLERAMALLRRRGILIVLVLLAWVALGAVLKGVNTLALPTSENTPFTSVLREAAASIRGNRTESPAFIYFFNPIRAFVEAFIDVIRSIISLPSGDDIIPAVGWLGVVAIIGFVVFATSTWRTSLLAMGLLFLCGVLGMWTFTMDTLALTLGAVALSLVIGLPLGVWAGLSDRVLALLRPGLDLAQILPTLVYLAPLALFFLIGTAAATIATMIYSIPIAIRITSHAIRSLNAGPIEAATSMGSTRWQLLTKVQLPMAKRTIALGVNQTMMAALSFVVIAALIGAPGLGKPVVEALIIRDVGDGVVAGLAVVFLAIMLDRATTAAVVRTGNFVHESGAVRTRRRIGLGAAFIGAVVAVVLSRYELWAAVFPEQLILGETISSATSAAAEWITTNLYFLTTGFREVVTVGFLNPLESLLSNTPWYVTIIAISLIGALIGGRKAAAIALVLLGLIVLTGLWNDTMVTLAQVLIATVIVMLVGVVVGVLVGRSERVERMMKPVLDAGQTLPAFVYLVPVLALFGPTRFAAIACGFFYAAPIVVRVVADGVRDVPSSMVEAATAAGSTTMQIVTKVQLPASRRSLMLGANQGLIFVLAVVVIVGFVGAGGLGYLVIVGQSKPELQGKSLAAGLAILLLGVVLDRMAQAGAERRREPRRRQHGRT
;
A
#
# COMPACT_ATOMS: atom_id res chain seq x y z
N MET A 1 -45.50 36.52 -23.85
CA MET A 1 -44.40 37.48 -23.60
C MET A 1 -43.60 36.89 -22.46
N SER A 2 -42.59 36.11 -22.79
CA SER A 2 -41.63 35.48 -21.85
C SER A 2 -40.35 36.30 -21.92
N ASP A 3 -39.87 36.69 -20.75
CA ASP A 3 -38.77 37.61 -20.49
C ASP A 3 -37.40 36.99 -20.86
N PRO A 4 -36.54 37.59 -21.69
CA PRO A 4 -35.25 37.05 -22.12
C PRO A 4 -34.08 37.45 -21.20
N ALA A 5 -34.31 37.76 -19.92
CA ALA A 5 -33.28 38.38 -19.06
C ALA A 5 -32.39 37.42 -18.25
N ASN A 6 -32.52 36.11 -18.40
CA ASN A 6 -31.82 35.17 -17.51
C ASN A 6 -30.74 34.26 -18.15
N GLU A 7 -30.44 34.39 -19.44
CA GLU A 7 -29.39 33.59 -20.11
C GLU A 7 -27.99 34.20 -20.10
N GLY A 8 -27.89 35.51 -19.77
CA GLY A 8 -26.59 36.20 -19.74
C GLY A 8 -25.74 36.00 -18.49
N GLY A 9 -26.28 35.44 -17.40
CA GLY A 9 -25.59 35.33 -16.12
C GLY A 9 -24.63 34.14 -16.02
N THR A 10 -24.96 33.04 -16.63
CA THR A 10 -24.19 31.80 -16.53
C THR A 10 -23.00 31.75 -17.50
N SER A 11 -23.12 32.35 -18.68
CA SER A 11 -22.01 32.47 -19.65
C SER A 11 -20.91 33.40 -19.11
N ASN A 12 -21.24 34.49 -18.49
CA ASN A 12 -20.29 35.40 -17.87
C ASN A 12 -19.55 34.84 -16.67
N LEU A 13 -20.19 33.98 -15.87
CA LEU A 13 -19.54 33.27 -14.75
C LEU A 13 -18.60 32.16 -15.24
N LEU A 14 -18.95 31.44 -16.29
CA LEU A 14 -18.10 30.44 -16.93
C LEU A 14 -16.88 31.07 -17.61
N GLU A 15 -17.04 32.19 -18.30
CA GLU A 15 -15.94 32.92 -18.89
C GLU A 15 -15.00 33.54 -17.85
N ARG A 16 -15.53 34.12 -16.77
CA ARG A 16 -14.72 34.61 -15.64
C ARG A 16 -14.00 33.45 -14.91
N ALA A 17 -14.64 32.31 -14.71
CA ALA A 17 -14.00 31.11 -14.13
C ALA A 17 -12.93 30.54 -15.04
N MET A 18 -13.15 30.49 -16.37
CA MET A 18 -12.14 30.08 -17.35
C MET A 18 -10.98 31.05 -17.45
N ALA A 19 -11.26 32.39 -17.39
CA ALA A 19 -10.22 33.41 -17.37
C ALA A 19 -9.38 33.38 -16.09
N LEU A 20 -9.99 33.10 -14.93
CA LEU A 20 -9.29 32.88 -13.65
C LEU A 20 -8.45 31.59 -13.67
N LEU A 21 -8.94 30.50 -14.29
CA LEU A 21 -8.20 29.27 -14.49
C LEU A 21 -7.03 29.42 -15.46
N ARG A 22 -7.24 30.22 -16.51
CA ARG A 22 -6.21 30.59 -17.48
C ARG A 22 -5.12 31.46 -16.81
N ARG A 23 -5.49 32.41 -15.95
CA ARG A 23 -4.52 33.19 -15.15
C ARG A 23 -3.70 32.33 -14.19
N ARG A 24 -4.31 31.38 -13.48
CA ARG A 24 -3.57 30.49 -12.56
C ARG A 24 -2.63 29.54 -13.28
N GLY A 25 -3.05 28.98 -14.40
CA GLY A 25 -2.18 28.15 -15.24
C GLY A 25 -0.96 28.93 -15.75
N ILE A 26 -1.17 30.17 -16.22
CA ILE A 26 -0.10 31.06 -16.64
C ILE A 26 0.85 31.38 -15.46
N LEU A 27 0.29 31.66 -14.28
CA LEU A 27 1.12 31.92 -13.09
C LEU A 27 1.94 30.71 -12.67
N ILE A 28 1.40 29.49 -12.75
CA ILE A 28 2.18 28.27 -12.47
C ILE A 28 3.33 28.12 -13.47
N VAL A 29 3.06 28.34 -14.76
CA VAL A 29 4.10 28.32 -15.82
C VAL A 29 5.16 29.37 -15.56
N LEU A 30 4.76 30.60 -15.19
CA LEU A 30 5.72 31.67 -14.85
C LEU A 30 6.58 31.32 -13.64
N VAL A 31 5.99 30.75 -12.58
CA VAL A 31 6.75 30.29 -11.39
C VAL A 31 7.74 29.18 -11.80
N LEU A 32 7.33 28.22 -12.64
CA LEU A 32 8.22 27.18 -13.13
C LEU A 32 9.37 27.75 -13.98
N LEU A 33 9.06 28.67 -14.90
CA LEU A 33 10.09 29.31 -15.74
C LEU A 33 11.06 30.16 -14.89
N ALA A 34 10.55 30.92 -13.92
CA ALA A 34 11.39 31.67 -12.99
C ALA A 34 12.26 30.75 -12.13
N TRP A 35 11.71 29.61 -11.68
CA TRP A 35 12.47 28.62 -10.93
C TRP A 35 13.58 27.98 -11.77
N VAL A 36 13.29 27.58 -13.01
CA VAL A 36 14.30 27.05 -13.95
C VAL A 36 15.39 28.10 -14.23
N ALA A 37 15.02 29.35 -14.47
CA ALA A 37 15.97 30.44 -14.74
C ALA A 37 16.87 30.71 -13.50
N LEU A 38 16.28 30.83 -12.31
CA LEU A 38 17.03 31.00 -11.07
C LEU A 38 17.90 29.79 -10.76
N GLY A 39 17.41 28.56 -10.99
CA GLY A 39 18.16 27.32 -10.85
C GLY A 39 19.35 27.24 -11.78
N ALA A 40 19.24 27.75 -13.03
CA ALA A 40 20.34 27.78 -13.96
C ALA A 40 21.43 28.80 -13.55
N VAL A 41 21.01 29.98 -13.05
CA VAL A 41 21.93 31.06 -12.63
C VAL A 41 22.62 30.74 -11.30
N LEU A 42 21.88 30.16 -10.33
CA LEU A 42 22.35 29.89 -8.96
C LEU A 42 22.75 28.41 -8.75
N LYS A 43 23.00 27.68 -9.83
CA LYS A 43 23.34 26.25 -9.78
C LYS A 43 24.55 25.99 -8.88
N GLY A 44 24.37 25.06 -7.91
CA GLY A 44 25.44 24.64 -7.01
C GLY A 44 25.64 25.54 -5.77
N VAL A 45 24.86 26.63 -5.63
CA VAL A 45 24.94 27.52 -4.48
C VAL A 45 23.98 27.06 -3.39
N ASN A 46 24.46 26.89 -2.13
CA ASN A 46 23.65 26.53 -0.97
C ASN A 46 22.71 25.34 -1.20
N THR A 47 23.22 24.27 -1.80
CA THR A 47 22.44 23.06 -2.13
C THR A 47 22.23 22.13 -0.94
N LEU A 48 22.94 22.32 0.18
CA LEU A 48 22.94 21.45 1.37
C LEU A 48 23.26 19.98 1.03
N ALA A 49 23.99 19.74 -0.07
CA ALA A 49 24.46 18.39 -0.41
C ALA A 49 25.56 17.97 0.59
N LEU A 50 25.31 16.87 1.30
CA LEU A 50 26.26 16.30 2.26
C LEU A 50 26.63 14.88 1.85
N PRO A 51 27.90 14.48 1.97
CA PRO A 51 28.31 13.09 1.81
C PRO A 51 27.53 12.17 2.77
N THR A 52 27.30 10.92 2.35
CA THR A 52 26.58 9.96 3.21
C THR A 52 27.27 9.71 4.54
N SER A 53 28.61 9.84 4.60
CA SER A 53 29.41 9.66 5.81
C SER A 53 29.31 10.81 6.80
N GLU A 54 28.98 12.04 6.37
CA GLU A 54 28.92 13.21 7.24
C GLU A 54 27.59 13.29 7.99
N ASN A 55 27.64 13.55 9.29
CA ASN A 55 26.45 13.73 10.14
C ASN A 55 26.20 15.23 10.39
N THR A 56 24.95 15.63 10.35
CA THR A 56 24.51 16.96 10.80
C THR A 56 24.34 16.97 12.33
N PRO A 57 24.26 18.13 12.98
CA PRO A 57 23.95 18.20 14.42
C PRO A 57 22.65 17.46 14.77
N PHE A 58 21.64 17.52 13.94
CA PHE A 58 20.38 16.81 14.14
C PHE A 58 20.55 15.29 14.07
N THR A 59 21.25 14.78 13.05
CA THR A 59 21.48 13.33 12.92
C THR A 59 22.43 12.78 13.96
N SER A 60 23.38 13.59 14.49
CA SER A 60 24.24 13.19 15.59
C SER A 60 23.45 13.04 16.91
N VAL A 61 22.56 13.98 17.22
CA VAL A 61 21.66 13.87 18.38
C VAL A 61 20.79 12.61 18.30
N LEU A 62 20.21 12.32 17.12
CA LEU A 62 19.42 11.09 16.93
C LEU A 62 20.28 9.82 17.07
N ARG A 63 21.53 9.85 16.60
CA ARG A 63 22.47 8.73 16.76
C ARG A 63 22.81 8.50 18.23
N GLU A 64 23.11 9.56 18.97
CA GLU A 64 23.40 9.49 20.40
C GLU A 64 22.21 9.01 21.23
N ALA A 65 21.01 9.50 20.91
CA ALA A 65 19.76 9.02 21.50
C ALA A 65 19.53 7.52 21.20
N ALA A 66 19.75 7.09 19.96
CA ALA A 66 19.64 5.67 19.60
C ALA A 66 20.70 4.80 20.28
N ALA A 67 21.93 5.31 20.44
CA ALA A 67 23.00 4.62 21.18
C ALA A 67 22.66 4.50 22.65
N SER A 68 22.16 5.58 23.27
CA SER A 68 21.70 5.59 24.68
C SER A 68 20.56 4.59 24.89
N ILE A 69 19.55 4.56 23.99
CA ILE A 69 18.46 3.58 24.04
C ILE A 69 19.00 2.15 24.00
N ARG A 70 19.98 1.87 23.14
CA ARG A 70 20.59 0.53 23.05
C ARG A 70 21.41 0.16 24.28
N GLY A 71 22.21 1.10 24.79
CA GLY A 71 23.06 0.87 25.95
C GLY A 71 22.26 0.64 27.24
N ASN A 72 21.16 1.35 27.41
CA ASN A 72 20.37 1.31 28.65
C ASN A 72 19.24 0.30 28.65
N ARG A 73 19.16 -0.64 27.69
CA ARG A 73 18.05 -1.60 27.57
C ARG A 73 17.89 -2.52 28.77
N THR A 74 18.97 -2.89 29.42
CA THR A 74 18.98 -3.78 30.59
C THR A 74 18.65 -3.06 31.88
N GLU A 75 18.83 -1.75 31.93
CA GLU A 75 18.70 -0.93 33.15
C GLU A 75 17.46 -0.03 33.15
N SER A 76 17.01 0.39 31.96
CA SER A 76 15.86 1.31 31.84
C SER A 76 14.53 0.64 32.24
N PRO A 77 13.78 1.22 33.20
CA PRO A 77 12.47 0.71 33.60
C PRO A 77 11.48 0.57 32.44
N ALA A 78 11.56 1.46 31.42
CA ALA A 78 10.71 1.39 30.23
C ALA A 78 10.98 0.10 29.44
N PHE A 79 12.23 -0.34 29.33
CA PHE A 79 12.54 -1.61 28.67
C PHE A 79 12.19 -2.81 29.54
N ILE A 80 12.50 -2.78 30.83
CA ILE A 80 12.27 -3.91 31.75
C ILE A 80 10.76 -4.19 31.88
N TYR A 81 9.93 -3.16 32.06
CA TYR A 81 8.52 -3.33 32.40
C TYR A 81 7.54 -3.14 31.22
N PHE A 82 7.99 -2.59 30.07
CA PHE A 82 7.11 -2.34 28.95
C PHE A 82 7.60 -2.99 27.64
N PHE A 83 8.74 -2.60 27.10
CA PHE A 83 9.16 -3.09 25.78
C PHE A 83 9.57 -4.56 25.77
N ASN A 84 10.36 -5.03 26.74
CA ASN A 84 10.81 -6.42 26.79
C ASN A 84 9.67 -7.42 27.07
N PRO A 85 8.70 -7.17 27.99
CA PRO A 85 7.54 -8.04 28.16
C PRO A 85 6.66 -8.11 26.91
N ILE A 86 6.42 -6.98 26.22
CA ILE A 86 5.67 -6.98 24.96
C ILE A 86 6.41 -7.79 23.89
N ARG A 87 7.72 -7.59 23.77
CA ARG A 87 8.56 -8.36 22.86
C ARG A 87 8.47 -9.85 23.14
N ALA A 88 8.70 -10.26 24.39
CA ALA A 88 8.68 -11.67 24.82
C ALA A 88 7.29 -12.30 24.56
N PHE A 89 6.22 -11.58 24.85
CA PHE A 89 4.85 -12.03 24.55
C PHE A 89 4.63 -12.26 23.06
N VAL A 90 5.03 -11.29 22.21
CA VAL A 90 4.83 -11.39 20.76
C VAL A 90 5.70 -12.50 20.17
N GLU A 91 6.97 -12.65 20.61
CA GLU A 91 7.84 -13.74 20.20
C GLU A 91 7.22 -15.09 20.57
N ALA A 92 6.86 -15.30 21.83
CA ALA A 92 6.23 -16.54 22.29
C ALA A 92 4.94 -16.86 21.54
N PHE A 93 4.09 -15.83 21.28
CA PHE A 93 2.85 -16.01 20.55
C PHE A 93 3.07 -16.45 19.11
N ILE A 94 4.03 -15.86 18.41
CA ILE A 94 4.36 -16.22 17.03
C ILE A 94 5.07 -17.58 16.99
N ASP A 95 5.98 -17.85 17.92
CA ASP A 95 6.69 -19.12 17.98
C ASP A 95 5.75 -20.30 18.23
N VAL A 96 4.67 -20.13 19.02
CA VAL A 96 3.61 -21.14 19.13
C VAL A 96 2.96 -21.43 17.77
N ILE A 97 2.66 -20.39 16.97
CA ILE A 97 2.07 -20.63 15.65
C ILE A 97 3.08 -21.31 14.71
N ARG A 98 4.34 -20.86 14.74
CA ARG A 98 5.41 -21.42 13.92
C ARG A 98 5.71 -22.88 14.28
N SER A 99 5.70 -23.23 15.57
CA SER A 99 5.93 -24.60 16.01
C SER A 99 4.86 -25.58 15.52
N ILE A 100 3.66 -25.08 15.23
CA ILE A 100 2.59 -25.90 14.66
C ILE A 100 2.82 -26.18 13.18
N ILE A 101 3.23 -25.18 12.36
CA ILE A 101 3.18 -25.27 10.90
C ILE A 101 4.53 -25.10 10.17
N SER A 102 5.56 -24.55 10.83
CA SER A 102 6.81 -24.17 10.18
C SER A 102 8.05 -24.80 10.80
N LEU A 103 8.22 -24.70 12.10
CA LEU A 103 9.44 -25.10 12.81
C LEU A 103 9.20 -26.34 13.69
N PRO A 104 10.15 -27.25 13.76
CA PRO A 104 10.10 -28.32 14.76
C PRO A 104 10.18 -27.76 16.18
N SER A 105 9.49 -28.39 17.12
CA SER A 105 9.48 -28.02 18.55
C SER A 105 10.32 -29.01 19.35
N GLY A 106 11.23 -28.51 20.18
CA GLY A 106 12.07 -29.34 21.06
C GLY A 106 12.97 -30.28 20.27
N ASP A 107 12.96 -31.57 20.62
CA ASP A 107 13.79 -32.61 19.98
C ASP A 107 13.17 -33.17 18.69
N ASP A 108 12.01 -32.69 18.26
CA ASP A 108 11.34 -33.12 17.05
C ASP A 108 12.09 -32.63 15.78
N ILE A 109 12.18 -33.49 14.77
CA ILE A 109 12.80 -33.18 13.47
C ILE A 109 11.81 -32.42 12.55
N ILE A 110 10.51 -32.54 12.82
CA ILE A 110 9.41 -32.02 11.99
C ILE A 110 8.48 -31.13 12.82
N PRO A 111 7.81 -30.12 12.21
CA PRO A 111 6.79 -29.33 12.89
C PRO A 111 5.62 -30.23 13.35
N ALA A 112 4.82 -29.74 14.31
CA ALA A 112 3.69 -30.50 14.87
C ALA A 112 2.71 -30.95 13.76
N VAL A 113 2.56 -30.16 12.69
CA VAL A 113 1.74 -30.48 11.51
C VAL A 113 2.62 -30.36 10.26
N GLY A 114 2.87 -31.49 9.59
CA GLY A 114 3.63 -31.50 8.33
C GLY A 114 2.85 -30.89 7.15
N TRP A 115 3.52 -30.79 5.99
CA TRP A 115 2.97 -30.07 4.84
C TRP A 115 1.60 -30.58 4.39
N LEU A 116 1.39 -31.91 4.36
CA LEU A 116 0.13 -32.51 3.95
C LEU A 116 -1.01 -32.14 4.92
N GLY A 117 -0.72 -32.17 6.22
CA GLY A 117 -1.65 -31.76 7.27
C GLY A 117 -2.05 -30.29 7.17
N VAL A 118 -1.07 -29.39 6.93
CA VAL A 118 -1.34 -27.95 6.76
C VAL A 118 -2.23 -27.69 5.54
N VAL A 119 -1.92 -28.28 4.39
CA VAL A 119 -2.71 -28.16 3.16
C VAL A 119 -4.14 -28.65 3.40
N ALA A 120 -4.31 -29.78 4.10
CA ALA A 120 -5.61 -30.37 4.39
C ALA A 120 -6.43 -29.51 5.39
N ILE A 121 -5.79 -28.99 6.45
CA ILE A 121 -6.44 -28.07 7.41
C ILE A 121 -6.92 -26.80 6.70
N ILE A 122 -6.06 -26.16 5.92
CA ILE A 122 -6.42 -24.93 5.17
C ILE A 122 -7.53 -25.25 4.18
N GLY A 123 -7.43 -26.36 3.46
CA GLY A 123 -8.48 -26.86 2.57
C GLY A 123 -9.83 -27.00 3.29
N PHE A 124 -9.83 -27.65 4.46
CA PHE A 124 -11.03 -27.80 5.29
C PHE A 124 -11.59 -26.44 5.76
N VAL A 125 -10.75 -25.57 6.32
CA VAL A 125 -11.18 -24.25 6.82
C VAL A 125 -11.77 -23.39 5.68
N VAL A 126 -11.12 -23.38 4.52
CA VAL A 126 -11.63 -22.65 3.35
C VAL A 126 -12.92 -23.26 2.83
N PHE A 127 -13.05 -24.60 2.82
CA PHE A 127 -14.31 -25.26 2.44
C PHE A 127 -15.43 -24.97 3.45
N ALA A 128 -15.14 -24.95 4.74
CA ALA A 128 -16.11 -24.62 5.77
C ALA A 128 -16.64 -23.19 5.67
N THR A 129 -15.77 -22.25 5.33
CA THR A 129 -16.10 -20.81 5.24
C THR A 129 -16.52 -20.36 3.84
N SER A 130 -16.23 -21.16 2.79
CA SER A 130 -16.46 -20.78 1.39
C SER A 130 -17.06 -21.92 0.55
N THR A 131 -16.43 -22.26 -0.60
CA THR A 131 -16.86 -23.27 -1.55
C THR A 131 -15.75 -24.30 -1.76
N TRP A 132 -16.12 -25.49 -2.28
CA TRP A 132 -15.17 -26.53 -2.64
C TRP A 132 -14.15 -26.09 -3.70
N ARG A 133 -14.57 -25.23 -4.65
CA ARG A 133 -13.67 -24.70 -5.70
C ARG A 133 -12.60 -23.79 -5.11
N THR A 134 -12.97 -22.92 -4.18
CA THR A 134 -12.03 -22.04 -3.48
C THR A 134 -11.08 -22.83 -2.60
N SER A 135 -11.58 -23.92 -1.97
CA SER A 135 -10.75 -24.83 -1.18
C SER A 135 -9.69 -25.53 -2.04
N LEU A 136 -10.08 -26.10 -3.19
CA LEU A 136 -9.12 -26.72 -4.13
C LEU A 136 -8.10 -25.71 -4.66
N LEU A 137 -8.53 -24.48 -4.96
CA LEU A 137 -7.61 -23.43 -5.37
C LEU A 137 -6.59 -23.10 -4.25
N ALA A 138 -7.05 -22.99 -3.01
CA ALA A 138 -6.18 -22.69 -1.87
C ALA A 138 -5.15 -23.82 -1.65
N MET A 139 -5.60 -25.07 -1.70
CA MET A 139 -4.72 -26.25 -1.59
C MET A 139 -3.70 -26.29 -2.73
N GLY A 140 -4.13 -26.05 -3.98
CA GLY A 140 -3.27 -26.03 -5.15
C GLY A 140 -2.21 -24.92 -5.09
N LEU A 141 -2.56 -23.71 -4.64
CA LEU A 141 -1.61 -22.60 -4.49
C LEU A 141 -0.57 -22.86 -3.41
N LEU A 142 -0.97 -23.49 -2.28
CA LEU A 142 -0.02 -23.90 -1.25
C LEU A 142 0.90 -25.01 -1.74
N PHE A 143 0.36 -26.01 -2.46
CA PHE A 143 1.14 -27.05 -3.09
C PHE A 143 2.18 -26.45 -4.06
N LEU A 144 1.80 -25.47 -4.87
CA LEU A 144 2.72 -24.77 -5.76
C LEU A 144 3.85 -24.06 -5.00
N CYS A 145 3.60 -23.49 -3.81
CA CYS A 145 4.67 -22.95 -2.97
C CYS A 145 5.68 -24.03 -2.56
N GLY A 146 5.23 -25.26 -2.31
CA GLY A 146 6.10 -26.42 -2.08
C GLY A 146 6.89 -26.81 -3.32
N VAL A 147 6.25 -26.85 -4.49
CA VAL A 147 6.90 -27.14 -5.80
C VAL A 147 7.99 -26.12 -6.12
N LEU A 148 7.84 -24.87 -5.68
CA LEU A 148 8.89 -23.85 -5.78
C LEU A 148 10.05 -24.06 -4.80
N GLY A 149 9.99 -25.03 -3.88
CA GLY A 149 10.98 -25.22 -2.82
C GLY A 149 10.88 -24.19 -1.68
N MET A 150 9.80 -23.41 -1.64
CA MET A 150 9.62 -22.28 -0.71
C MET A 150 8.68 -22.63 0.46
N TRP A 151 8.47 -23.93 0.75
CA TRP A 151 7.48 -24.37 1.74
C TRP A 151 7.70 -23.75 3.12
N THR A 152 8.89 -23.91 3.69
CA THR A 152 9.22 -23.42 5.05
C THR A 152 9.08 -21.91 5.15
N PHE A 153 9.61 -21.17 4.18
CA PHE A 153 9.47 -19.72 4.12
C PHE A 153 8.00 -19.27 3.96
N THR A 154 7.20 -20.06 3.22
CA THR A 154 5.76 -19.79 3.08
C THR A 154 5.03 -19.97 4.40
N MET A 155 5.35 -21.04 5.16
CA MET A 155 4.75 -21.28 6.46
C MET A 155 5.15 -20.24 7.50
N ASP A 156 6.40 -19.81 7.50
CA ASP A 156 6.85 -18.68 8.35
C ASP A 156 6.09 -17.40 8.03
N THR A 157 5.94 -17.05 6.74
CA THR A 157 5.17 -15.87 6.33
C THR A 157 3.70 -15.98 6.74
N LEU A 158 3.10 -17.17 6.58
CA LEU A 158 1.73 -17.43 6.99
C LEU A 158 1.57 -17.29 8.51
N ALA A 159 2.49 -17.84 9.31
CA ALA A 159 2.49 -17.73 10.76
C ALA A 159 2.56 -16.28 11.24
N LEU A 160 3.52 -15.52 10.71
CA LEU A 160 3.67 -14.08 11.04
C LEU A 160 2.43 -13.29 10.62
N THR A 161 1.92 -13.53 9.41
CA THR A 161 0.73 -12.83 8.90
C THR A 161 -0.49 -13.10 9.77
N LEU A 162 -0.78 -14.37 10.06
CA LEU A 162 -1.92 -14.76 10.90
C LEU A 162 -1.79 -14.21 12.31
N GLY A 163 -0.60 -14.27 12.91
CA GLY A 163 -0.34 -13.73 14.23
C GLY A 163 -0.48 -12.22 14.30
N ALA A 164 0.12 -11.48 13.36
CA ALA A 164 0.00 -10.04 13.28
C ALA A 164 -1.46 -9.60 13.05
N VAL A 165 -2.21 -10.30 12.19
CA VAL A 165 -3.64 -10.04 11.96
C VAL A 165 -4.47 -10.33 13.20
N ALA A 166 -4.23 -11.43 13.89
CA ALA A 166 -4.94 -11.75 15.13
C ALA A 166 -4.77 -10.64 16.18
N LEU A 167 -3.53 -10.20 16.41
CA LEU A 167 -3.24 -9.08 17.30
C LEU A 167 -3.87 -7.77 16.84
N SER A 168 -3.82 -7.49 15.53
CA SER A 168 -4.43 -6.29 14.93
C SER A 168 -5.94 -6.27 15.11
N LEU A 169 -6.62 -7.41 14.95
CA LEU A 169 -8.07 -7.52 15.09
C LEU A 169 -8.52 -7.46 16.55
N VAL A 170 -7.76 -8.06 17.48
CA VAL A 170 -8.02 -7.98 18.92
C VAL A 170 -8.05 -6.54 19.42
N ILE A 171 -7.18 -5.68 18.86
CA ILE A 171 -7.13 -4.25 19.19
C ILE A 171 -8.05 -3.44 18.29
N GLY A 172 -7.99 -3.69 16.98
CA GLY A 172 -8.61 -2.86 15.95
C GLY A 172 -10.14 -2.96 15.90
N LEU A 173 -10.72 -4.16 16.13
CA LEU A 173 -12.17 -4.31 16.11
C LEU A 173 -12.84 -3.59 17.30
N PRO A 174 -12.43 -3.76 18.58
CA PRO A 174 -13.01 -3.02 19.68
C PRO A 174 -12.86 -1.50 19.55
N LEU A 175 -11.66 -1.02 19.16
CA LEU A 175 -11.44 0.41 18.92
C LEU A 175 -12.28 0.92 17.75
N GLY A 176 -12.43 0.13 16.69
CA GLY A 176 -13.26 0.45 15.53
C GLY A 176 -14.75 0.54 15.89
N VAL A 177 -15.26 -0.38 16.70
CA VAL A 177 -16.64 -0.32 17.24
C VAL A 177 -16.79 0.93 18.10
N TRP A 178 -15.87 1.21 19.00
CA TRP A 178 -15.93 2.39 19.87
C TRP A 178 -15.89 3.69 19.06
N ALA A 179 -15.01 3.80 18.08
CA ALA A 179 -14.95 4.93 17.15
C ALA A 179 -16.22 5.03 16.26
N GLY A 180 -16.86 3.90 15.96
CA GLY A 180 -18.14 3.84 15.26
C GLY A 180 -19.30 4.43 16.07
N LEU A 181 -19.29 4.21 17.39
CA LEU A 181 -20.33 4.66 18.31
C LEU A 181 -20.12 6.07 18.87
N SER A 182 -18.90 6.64 18.78
CA SER A 182 -18.55 7.91 19.42
C SER A 182 -17.74 8.81 18.49
N ASP A 183 -18.27 10.03 18.22
CA ASP A 183 -17.56 11.04 17.43
C ASP A 183 -16.30 11.56 18.13
N ARG A 184 -16.31 11.63 19.47
CA ARG A 184 -15.15 12.07 20.25
C ARG A 184 -13.99 11.08 20.12
N VAL A 185 -14.27 9.79 20.20
CA VAL A 185 -13.24 8.74 20.03
C VAL A 185 -12.70 8.74 18.62
N LEU A 186 -13.58 8.85 17.62
CA LEU A 186 -13.13 8.95 16.22
C LEU A 186 -12.24 10.19 15.99
N ALA A 187 -12.64 11.34 16.53
CA ALA A 187 -11.85 12.58 16.42
C ALA A 187 -10.48 12.46 17.08
N LEU A 188 -10.39 11.76 18.22
CA LEU A 188 -9.13 11.50 18.93
C LEU A 188 -8.22 10.54 18.16
N LEU A 189 -8.78 9.46 17.59
CA LEU A 189 -8.00 8.47 16.86
C LEU A 189 -7.58 8.94 15.45
N ARG A 190 -8.39 9.81 14.83
CA ARG A 190 -8.22 10.22 13.44
C ARG A 190 -6.82 10.73 13.08
N PRO A 191 -6.16 11.62 13.86
CA PRO A 191 -4.81 12.08 13.51
C PRO A 191 -3.79 10.94 13.44
N GLY A 192 -3.82 10.00 14.39
CA GLY A 192 -2.95 8.84 14.40
C GLY A 192 -3.24 7.89 13.24
N LEU A 193 -4.51 7.66 12.92
CA LEU A 193 -4.92 6.82 11.79
C LEU A 193 -4.53 7.45 10.45
N ASP A 194 -4.65 8.78 10.30
CA ASP A 194 -4.23 9.51 9.10
C ASP A 194 -2.71 9.42 8.92
N LEU A 195 -1.96 9.66 10.00
CA LEU A 195 -0.49 9.56 10.01
C LEU A 195 -0.02 8.16 9.60
N ALA A 196 -0.59 7.13 10.22
CA ALA A 196 -0.22 5.74 9.94
C ALA A 196 -0.50 5.31 8.49
N GLN A 197 -1.43 5.93 7.78
CA GLN A 197 -1.69 5.63 6.37
C GLN A 197 -0.81 6.41 5.39
N ILE A 198 -0.30 7.57 5.79
CA ILE A 198 0.60 8.38 4.96
C ILE A 198 2.04 7.85 5.04
N LEU A 199 2.41 7.26 6.18
CA LEU A 199 3.75 6.74 6.42
C LEU A 199 4.06 5.55 5.50
N PRO A 200 5.09 5.63 4.65
CA PRO A 200 5.60 4.46 3.94
C PRO A 200 6.08 3.36 4.91
N THR A 201 5.88 2.13 4.50
CA THR A 201 6.17 0.93 5.31
C THR A 201 7.59 0.89 5.90
N LEU A 202 8.61 1.30 5.15
CA LEU A 202 10.00 1.31 5.59
C LEU A 202 10.28 2.25 6.78
N VAL A 203 9.50 3.31 6.95
CA VAL A 203 9.69 4.28 8.02
C VAL A 203 9.46 3.66 9.40
N TYR A 204 8.58 2.65 9.50
CA TYR A 204 8.31 1.95 10.76
C TYR A 204 9.48 1.05 11.21
N LEU A 205 10.29 0.54 10.25
CA LEU A 205 11.27 -0.51 10.56
C LEU A 205 12.38 -0.03 11.49
N ALA A 206 12.97 1.14 11.23
CA ALA A 206 14.11 1.65 12.00
C ALA A 206 13.78 1.89 13.48
N PRO A 207 12.71 2.64 13.84
CA PRO A 207 12.37 2.83 15.25
C PRO A 207 11.94 1.54 15.93
N LEU A 208 11.20 0.66 15.24
CA LEU A 208 10.73 -0.58 15.86
C LEU A 208 11.86 -1.59 16.09
N ALA A 209 12.82 -1.69 15.16
CA ALA A 209 14.04 -2.46 15.40
C ALA A 209 14.87 -1.89 16.56
N LEU A 210 14.86 -0.55 16.75
CA LEU A 210 15.53 0.09 17.88
C LEU A 210 14.88 -0.30 19.21
N PHE A 211 13.56 -0.35 19.32
CA PHE A 211 12.85 -0.66 20.58
C PHE A 211 12.70 -2.16 20.83
N PHE A 212 12.38 -2.97 19.82
CA PHE A 212 12.03 -4.39 19.98
C PHE A 212 13.11 -5.36 19.49
N LEU A 213 14.28 -4.87 19.08
CA LEU A 213 15.35 -5.61 18.43
C LEU A 213 14.98 -6.10 17.02
N ILE A 214 16.01 -6.47 16.26
CA ILE A 214 15.84 -7.09 14.94
C ILE A 214 15.30 -8.50 15.13
N GLY A 215 14.26 -8.88 14.40
CA GLY A 215 13.68 -10.23 14.43
C GLY A 215 12.16 -10.27 14.41
N THR A 216 11.61 -11.40 14.83
CA THR A 216 10.18 -11.75 14.74
C THR A 216 9.27 -10.76 15.47
N ALA A 217 9.63 -10.31 16.68
CA ALA A 217 8.79 -9.38 17.45
C ALA A 217 8.68 -8.02 16.77
N ALA A 218 9.80 -7.40 16.40
CA ALA A 218 9.78 -6.10 15.72
C ALA A 218 9.00 -6.15 14.42
N ALA A 219 9.17 -7.22 13.64
CA ALA A 219 8.46 -7.46 12.40
C ALA A 219 6.94 -7.59 12.61
N THR A 220 6.53 -8.39 13.59
CA THR A 220 5.11 -8.60 13.92
C THR A 220 4.47 -7.32 14.44
N ILE A 221 5.13 -6.59 15.35
CA ILE A 221 4.64 -5.33 15.89
C ILE A 221 4.53 -4.26 14.79
N ALA A 222 5.52 -4.19 13.90
CA ALA A 222 5.49 -3.28 12.76
C ALA A 222 4.31 -3.59 11.84
N THR A 223 4.10 -4.87 11.52
CA THR A 223 2.95 -5.34 10.73
C THR A 223 1.62 -5.01 11.40
N MET A 224 1.54 -5.22 12.71
CA MET A 224 0.37 -4.89 13.51
C MET A 224 0.06 -3.38 13.46
N ILE A 225 1.04 -2.52 13.72
CA ILE A 225 0.87 -1.06 13.69
C ILE A 225 0.41 -0.58 12.30
N TYR A 226 0.93 -1.18 11.24
CA TYR A 226 0.55 -0.85 9.86
C TYR A 226 -0.88 -1.29 9.53
N SER A 227 -1.34 -2.43 10.04
CA SER A 227 -2.63 -3.04 9.69
C SER A 227 -3.80 -2.62 10.60
N ILE A 228 -3.55 -2.26 11.86
CA ILE A 228 -4.58 -1.77 12.82
C ILE A 228 -5.44 -0.61 12.28
N PRO A 229 -4.89 0.44 11.65
CA PRO A 229 -5.69 1.55 11.12
C PRO A 229 -6.78 1.11 10.15
N ILE A 230 -6.52 0.10 9.33
CA ILE A 230 -7.46 -0.45 8.37
C ILE A 230 -8.63 -1.11 9.09
N ALA A 231 -8.33 -1.96 10.10
CA ALA A 231 -9.35 -2.61 10.92
C ALA A 231 -10.25 -1.59 11.63
N ILE A 232 -9.66 -0.55 12.26
CA ILE A 232 -10.40 0.51 12.96
C ILE A 232 -11.30 1.28 11.99
N ARG A 233 -10.77 1.74 10.84
CA ARG A 233 -11.52 2.58 9.90
C ARG A 233 -12.70 1.85 9.29
N ILE A 234 -12.47 0.63 8.79
CA ILE A 234 -13.54 -0.12 8.14
C ILE A 234 -14.60 -0.53 9.15
N THR A 235 -14.22 -0.95 10.35
CA THR A 235 -15.17 -1.29 11.41
C THR A 235 -15.98 -0.06 11.86
N SER A 236 -15.32 1.09 12.07
CA SER A 236 -16.00 2.34 12.41
C SER A 236 -16.97 2.77 11.30
N HIS A 237 -16.56 2.69 10.05
CA HIS A 237 -17.42 2.97 8.90
C HIS A 237 -18.60 2.01 8.83
N ALA A 238 -18.38 0.71 9.06
CA ALA A 238 -19.41 -0.30 9.04
C ALA A 238 -20.55 -0.01 10.04
N ILE A 239 -20.19 0.46 11.25
CA ILE A 239 -21.18 0.83 12.27
C ILE A 239 -21.90 2.14 11.90
N ARG A 240 -21.18 3.15 11.39
CA ARG A 240 -21.72 4.48 11.05
C ARG A 240 -22.60 4.48 9.80
N SER A 241 -22.38 3.56 8.89
CA SER A 241 -23.14 3.45 7.62
C SER A 241 -24.41 2.63 7.73
N LEU A 242 -24.78 2.16 8.93
CA LEU A 242 -26.00 1.39 9.14
C LEU A 242 -27.25 2.24 8.90
N ASN A 243 -28.30 1.59 8.38
CA ASN A 243 -29.61 2.22 8.24
C ASN A 243 -30.19 2.57 9.62
N ALA A 244 -30.72 3.77 9.79
CA ALA A 244 -31.28 4.26 11.05
C ALA A 244 -32.57 3.51 11.46
N GLY A 245 -33.41 3.09 10.51
CA GLY A 245 -34.70 2.48 10.81
C GLY A 245 -34.68 1.28 11.77
N PRO A 246 -33.86 0.23 11.52
CA PRO A 246 -33.75 -0.89 12.48
C PRO A 246 -33.20 -0.47 13.87
N ILE A 247 -32.32 0.54 13.89
CA ILE A 247 -31.76 1.07 15.15
C ILE A 247 -32.82 1.80 15.95
N GLU A 248 -33.60 2.66 15.30
CA GLU A 248 -34.73 3.38 15.92
C GLU A 248 -35.81 2.43 16.40
N ALA A 249 -36.19 1.42 15.60
CA ALA A 249 -37.17 0.40 15.99
C ALA A 249 -36.71 -0.36 17.24
N ALA A 250 -35.47 -0.82 17.29
CA ALA A 250 -34.96 -1.52 18.47
C ALA A 250 -34.88 -0.62 19.70
N THR A 251 -34.53 0.66 19.52
CA THR A 251 -34.50 1.65 20.61
C THR A 251 -35.91 1.92 21.15
N SER A 252 -36.90 2.06 20.26
CA SER A 252 -38.33 2.25 20.64
C SER A 252 -38.90 1.04 21.37
N MET A 253 -38.37 -0.16 21.12
CA MET A 253 -38.71 -1.38 21.88
C MET A 253 -37.99 -1.50 23.24
N GLY A 254 -37.23 -0.47 23.66
CA GLY A 254 -36.56 -0.46 24.96
C GLY A 254 -35.24 -1.23 25.01
N SER A 255 -34.60 -1.51 23.87
CA SER A 255 -33.30 -2.20 23.84
C SER A 255 -32.22 -1.40 24.57
N THR A 256 -31.45 -2.06 25.43
CA THR A 256 -30.24 -1.46 26.04
C THR A 256 -29.17 -1.22 25.00
N ARG A 257 -28.21 -0.32 25.28
CA ARG A 257 -27.07 -0.04 24.40
C ARG A 257 -26.29 -1.30 24.02
N TRP A 258 -26.10 -2.24 24.93
CA TRP A 258 -25.42 -3.50 24.70
C TRP A 258 -26.24 -4.44 23.79
N GLN A 259 -27.56 -4.52 24.02
CA GLN A 259 -28.46 -5.29 23.16
C GLN A 259 -28.52 -4.71 21.75
N LEU A 260 -28.58 -3.39 21.63
CA LEU A 260 -28.57 -2.69 20.37
C LEU A 260 -27.27 -2.99 19.59
N LEU A 261 -26.09 -2.90 20.24
CA LEU A 261 -24.80 -3.21 19.62
C LEU A 261 -24.74 -4.68 19.20
N THR A 262 -24.99 -5.62 20.11
CA THR A 262 -24.70 -7.04 19.85
C THR A 262 -25.77 -7.75 19.03
N LYS A 263 -27.05 -7.34 19.14
CA LYS A 263 -28.18 -8.00 18.46
C LYS A 263 -28.62 -7.30 17.17
N VAL A 264 -28.27 -6.02 16.98
CA VAL A 264 -28.70 -5.24 15.81
C VAL A 264 -27.49 -4.73 15.01
N GLN A 265 -26.66 -3.87 15.60
CA GLN A 265 -25.61 -3.17 14.86
C GLN A 265 -24.50 -4.11 14.34
N LEU A 266 -23.92 -4.96 15.19
CA LEU A 266 -22.87 -5.90 14.79
C LEU A 266 -23.35 -6.93 13.76
N PRO A 267 -24.53 -7.57 13.90
CA PRO A 267 -25.06 -8.45 12.87
C PRO A 267 -25.29 -7.76 11.53
N MET A 268 -25.79 -6.51 11.53
CA MET A 268 -25.97 -5.73 10.29
C MET A 268 -24.64 -5.29 9.68
N ALA A 269 -23.64 -4.93 10.49
CA ALA A 269 -22.32 -4.51 10.05
C ALA A 269 -21.41 -5.69 9.62
N LYS A 270 -21.78 -6.94 9.91
CA LYS A 270 -20.95 -8.14 9.80
C LYS A 270 -20.24 -8.26 8.44
N ARG A 271 -20.92 -7.99 7.33
CA ARG A 271 -20.36 -8.10 5.98
C ARG A 271 -19.23 -7.08 5.77
N THR A 272 -19.44 -5.83 6.16
CA THR A 272 -18.44 -4.76 6.03
C THR A 272 -17.27 -4.98 6.98
N ILE A 273 -17.52 -5.47 8.20
CA ILE A 273 -16.46 -5.86 9.16
C ILE A 273 -15.63 -7.01 8.58
N ALA A 274 -16.25 -8.02 8.00
CA ALA A 274 -15.54 -9.13 7.36
C ALA A 274 -14.68 -8.65 6.18
N LEU A 275 -15.13 -7.65 5.39
CA LEU A 275 -14.32 -6.98 4.39
C LEU A 275 -13.12 -6.27 5.04
N GLY A 276 -13.30 -5.66 6.21
CA GLY A 276 -12.22 -5.05 7.00
C GLY A 276 -11.17 -6.08 7.42
N VAL A 277 -11.58 -7.28 7.84
CA VAL A 277 -10.67 -8.38 8.17
C VAL A 277 -9.84 -8.79 6.95
N ASN A 278 -10.48 -8.95 5.77
CA ASN A 278 -9.77 -9.27 4.53
C ASN A 278 -8.73 -8.18 4.18
N GLN A 279 -9.09 -6.91 4.24
CA GLN A 279 -8.18 -5.80 3.95
C GLN A 279 -7.01 -5.74 4.95
N THR A 280 -7.27 -6.00 6.24
CA THR A 280 -6.25 -6.09 7.29
C THR A 280 -5.28 -7.24 7.01
N MET A 281 -5.78 -8.41 6.57
CA MET A 281 -4.98 -9.57 6.18
C MET A 281 -4.03 -9.25 5.02
N MET A 282 -4.55 -8.61 3.96
CA MET A 282 -3.76 -8.26 2.79
C MET A 282 -2.68 -7.22 3.11
N ALA A 283 -3.00 -6.23 3.94
CA ALA A 283 -2.04 -5.25 4.41
C ALA A 283 -0.94 -5.89 5.26
N ALA A 284 -1.31 -6.79 6.18
CA ALA A 284 -0.36 -7.52 7.02
C ALA A 284 0.59 -8.36 6.16
N LEU A 285 0.08 -9.14 5.20
CA LEU A 285 0.91 -9.94 4.30
C LEU A 285 1.91 -9.06 3.52
N SER A 286 1.43 -7.93 2.97
CA SER A 286 2.30 -7.01 2.25
C SER A 286 3.43 -6.47 3.12
N PHE A 287 3.17 -6.22 4.38
CA PHE A 287 4.17 -5.70 5.31
C PHE A 287 5.14 -6.78 5.80
N VAL A 288 4.66 -8.00 6.10
CA VAL A 288 5.51 -9.12 6.57
C VAL A 288 6.63 -9.42 5.59
N VAL A 289 6.36 -9.34 4.28
CA VAL A 289 7.39 -9.55 3.24
C VAL A 289 8.48 -8.47 3.33
N ILE A 290 8.10 -7.21 3.58
CA ILE A 290 9.04 -6.08 3.73
C ILE A 290 9.81 -6.19 5.06
N ALA A 291 9.19 -6.73 6.09
CA ALA A 291 9.78 -6.87 7.41
C ALA A 291 11.00 -7.84 7.43
N ALA A 292 11.23 -8.61 6.37
CA ALA A 292 12.47 -9.36 6.17
C ALA A 292 13.73 -8.46 6.23
N LEU A 293 13.61 -7.18 5.89
CA LEU A 293 14.68 -6.20 6.00
C LEU A 293 15.14 -5.94 7.44
N ILE A 294 14.33 -6.29 8.43
CA ILE A 294 14.66 -6.25 9.86
C ILE A 294 14.74 -7.68 10.46
N GLY A 295 15.12 -8.65 9.63
CA GLY A 295 15.38 -10.01 10.09
C GLY A 295 14.13 -10.86 10.36
N ALA A 296 12.95 -10.50 9.82
CA ALA A 296 11.78 -11.36 9.90
C ALA A 296 12.01 -12.65 9.09
N PRO A 297 11.64 -13.82 9.64
CA PRO A 297 11.61 -15.04 8.85
C PRO A 297 10.48 -15.02 7.82
N GLY A 298 10.60 -15.87 6.80
CA GLY A 298 9.58 -16.05 5.77
C GLY A 298 10.05 -15.68 4.37
N LEU A 299 9.09 -15.64 3.42
CA LEU A 299 9.32 -15.44 1.98
C LEU A 299 10.04 -14.12 1.62
N GLY A 300 9.95 -13.12 2.46
CA GLY A 300 10.69 -11.87 2.26
C GLY A 300 12.20 -12.08 2.30
N LYS A 301 12.70 -13.03 3.09
CA LYS A 301 14.14 -13.31 3.23
C LYS A 301 14.79 -13.75 1.90
N PRO A 302 14.33 -14.83 1.23
CA PRO A 302 14.91 -15.22 -0.06
C PRO A 302 14.73 -14.14 -1.15
N VAL A 303 13.65 -13.34 -1.12
CA VAL A 303 13.52 -12.20 -2.04
C VAL A 303 14.62 -11.16 -1.79
N VAL A 304 14.88 -10.78 -0.54
CA VAL A 304 15.95 -9.83 -0.18
C VAL A 304 17.33 -10.36 -0.55
N GLU A 305 17.61 -11.64 -0.25
CA GLU A 305 18.87 -12.29 -0.60
C GLU A 305 19.11 -12.26 -2.11
N ALA A 306 18.12 -12.69 -2.90
CA ALA A 306 18.18 -12.65 -4.36
C ALA A 306 18.41 -11.23 -4.92
N LEU A 307 17.79 -10.21 -4.33
CA LEU A 307 17.99 -8.82 -4.72
C LEU A 307 19.42 -8.32 -4.41
N ILE A 308 20.00 -8.74 -3.29
CA ILE A 308 21.36 -8.35 -2.89
C ILE A 308 22.41 -8.98 -3.82
N ILE A 309 22.29 -10.28 -4.11
CA ILE A 309 23.22 -10.99 -5.00
C ILE A 309 22.87 -10.81 -6.48
N ARG A 310 21.73 -10.14 -6.78
CA ARG A 310 21.21 -9.90 -8.13
C ARG A 310 20.86 -11.19 -8.88
N ASP A 311 20.40 -12.21 -8.18
CA ASP A 311 19.87 -13.41 -8.78
C ASP A 311 18.40 -13.21 -9.17
N VAL A 312 18.17 -13.08 -10.46
CA VAL A 312 16.84 -12.85 -11.02
C VAL A 312 15.95 -14.07 -10.86
N GLY A 313 16.50 -15.25 -11.09
CA GLY A 313 15.75 -16.49 -11.07
C GLY A 313 15.22 -16.82 -9.69
N ASP A 314 16.09 -16.82 -8.69
CA ASP A 314 15.72 -17.08 -7.30
C ASP A 314 14.77 -16.00 -6.77
N GLY A 315 14.99 -14.76 -7.16
CA GLY A 315 14.08 -13.66 -6.85
C GLY A 315 12.67 -13.87 -7.40
N VAL A 316 12.55 -14.35 -8.65
CA VAL A 316 11.24 -14.66 -9.27
C VAL A 316 10.59 -15.86 -8.59
N VAL A 317 11.34 -16.94 -8.28
CA VAL A 317 10.81 -18.11 -7.57
C VAL A 317 10.23 -17.71 -6.21
N ALA A 318 11.00 -16.95 -5.41
CA ALA A 318 10.53 -16.45 -4.13
C ALA A 318 9.34 -15.47 -4.28
N GLY A 319 9.40 -14.57 -5.27
CA GLY A 319 8.31 -13.66 -5.60
C GLY A 319 7.03 -14.38 -6.00
N LEU A 320 7.10 -15.44 -6.81
CA LEU A 320 5.95 -16.27 -7.17
C LEU A 320 5.31 -16.95 -5.95
N ALA A 321 6.12 -17.45 -5.01
CA ALA A 321 5.61 -18.03 -3.77
C ALA A 321 4.82 -16.98 -2.95
N VAL A 322 5.32 -15.74 -2.86
CA VAL A 322 4.57 -14.63 -2.24
C VAL A 322 3.26 -14.37 -2.96
N VAL A 323 3.26 -14.38 -4.30
CA VAL A 323 2.05 -14.20 -5.13
C VAL A 323 1.03 -15.31 -4.86
N PHE A 324 1.47 -16.58 -4.85
CA PHE A 324 0.58 -17.71 -4.60
C PHE A 324 -0.05 -17.64 -3.22
N LEU A 325 0.75 -17.32 -2.19
CA LEU A 325 0.25 -17.12 -0.83
C LEU A 325 -0.74 -15.95 -0.76
N ALA A 326 -0.44 -14.82 -1.42
CA ALA A 326 -1.33 -13.66 -1.46
C ALA A 326 -2.68 -13.98 -2.13
N ILE A 327 -2.66 -14.64 -3.29
CA ILE A 327 -3.88 -15.06 -3.99
C ILE A 327 -4.66 -16.06 -3.14
N MET A 328 -4.00 -17.00 -2.49
CA MET A 328 -4.65 -17.96 -1.60
C MET A 328 -5.40 -17.27 -0.47
N LEU A 329 -4.74 -16.36 0.25
CA LEU A 329 -5.33 -15.62 1.37
C LEU A 329 -6.46 -14.69 0.90
N ASP A 330 -6.28 -13.94 -0.20
CA ASP A 330 -7.31 -13.07 -0.76
C ASP A 330 -8.56 -13.85 -1.16
N ARG A 331 -8.39 -14.94 -1.92
CA ARG A 331 -9.53 -15.74 -2.38
C ARG A 331 -10.26 -16.46 -1.24
N ALA A 332 -9.52 -16.97 -0.26
CA ALA A 332 -10.09 -17.63 0.91
C ALA A 332 -10.91 -16.64 1.75
N THR A 333 -10.36 -15.49 2.06
CA THR A 333 -11.02 -14.48 2.91
C THR A 333 -12.15 -13.76 2.18
N THR A 334 -11.98 -13.36 0.91
CA THR A 334 -13.04 -12.76 0.09
C THR A 334 -14.24 -13.69 -0.06
N ALA A 335 -14.00 -14.98 -0.32
CA ALA A 335 -15.09 -15.95 -0.44
C ALA A 335 -15.83 -16.17 0.89
N ALA A 336 -15.13 -16.11 2.02
CA ALA A 336 -15.74 -16.13 3.37
C ALA A 336 -16.62 -14.88 3.60
N VAL A 337 -16.17 -13.69 3.15
CA VAL A 337 -16.95 -12.43 3.23
C VAL A 337 -18.25 -12.52 2.42
N VAL A 338 -18.17 -12.98 1.17
CA VAL A 338 -19.34 -13.11 0.29
C VAL A 338 -20.38 -14.02 0.91
N ARG A 339 -19.96 -15.13 1.49
CA ARG A 339 -20.87 -16.07 2.17
C ARG A 339 -21.48 -15.49 3.44
N THR A 340 -20.74 -14.72 4.21
CA THR A 340 -21.25 -14.06 5.42
C THR A 340 -22.40 -13.11 5.10
N GLY A 341 -22.46 -12.55 3.89
CA GLY A 341 -23.50 -11.62 3.44
C GLY A 341 -24.74 -12.28 2.79
N ASN A 342 -24.63 -13.53 2.35
CA ASN A 342 -25.72 -14.21 1.67
C ASN A 342 -26.41 -15.18 2.63
N PHE A 343 -27.59 -14.80 3.17
CA PHE A 343 -28.55 -15.74 3.76
C PHE A 343 -29.19 -16.54 2.62
N VAL A 344 -28.45 -17.45 2.00
CA VAL A 344 -29.05 -18.38 1.02
C VAL A 344 -29.85 -19.40 1.83
N HIS A 345 -31.15 -19.44 1.61
CA HIS A 345 -31.98 -20.57 2.03
C HIS A 345 -31.55 -21.79 1.18
N GLU A 346 -30.49 -22.48 1.67
CA GLU A 346 -30.06 -23.73 1.04
C GLU A 346 -31.22 -24.76 1.20
N SER A 347 -31.63 -25.37 0.11
CA SER A 347 -32.58 -26.48 0.13
C SER A 347 -32.04 -27.61 1.03
N GLY A 348 -32.91 -28.35 1.70
CA GLY A 348 -32.52 -29.39 2.66
C GLY A 348 -31.50 -30.37 2.09
N ALA A 349 -31.65 -30.78 0.82
CA ALA A 349 -30.71 -31.70 0.15
C ALA A 349 -29.29 -31.09 -0.02
N VAL A 350 -29.20 -29.81 -0.41
CA VAL A 350 -27.89 -29.11 -0.55
C VAL A 350 -27.21 -28.98 0.81
N ARG A 351 -27.97 -28.67 1.86
CA ARG A 351 -27.46 -28.57 3.23
C ARG A 351 -26.93 -29.91 3.74
N THR A 352 -27.64 -31.03 3.48
CA THR A 352 -27.23 -32.38 3.87
C THR A 352 -25.94 -32.79 3.13
N ARG A 353 -25.91 -32.63 1.80
CA ARG A 353 -24.72 -32.94 0.99
C ARG A 353 -23.51 -32.15 1.45
N ARG A 354 -23.69 -30.90 1.82
CA ARG A 354 -22.61 -30.06 2.35
C ARG A 354 -22.13 -30.52 3.73
N ARG A 355 -23.05 -30.91 4.64
CA ARG A 355 -22.67 -31.45 5.96
C ARG A 355 -21.84 -32.74 5.81
N ILE A 356 -22.23 -33.63 4.90
CA ILE A 356 -21.47 -34.83 4.57
C ILE A 356 -20.10 -34.47 4.02
N GLY A 357 -20.04 -33.51 3.07
CA GLY A 357 -18.76 -33.03 2.51
C GLY A 357 -17.84 -32.41 3.56
N LEU A 358 -18.38 -31.62 4.51
CA LEU A 358 -17.61 -31.06 5.64
C LEU A 358 -17.12 -32.16 6.59
N GLY A 359 -17.93 -33.17 6.89
CA GLY A 359 -17.51 -34.32 7.68
C GLY A 359 -16.36 -35.09 7.00
N ALA A 360 -16.49 -35.36 5.70
CA ALA A 360 -15.45 -36.03 4.93
C ALA A 360 -14.14 -35.20 4.87
N ALA A 361 -14.26 -33.89 4.64
CA ALA A 361 -13.09 -32.99 4.62
C ALA A 361 -12.41 -32.88 5.99
N PHE A 362 -13.20 -32.87 7.09
CA PHE A 362 -12.66 -32.90 8.45
C PHE A 362 -11.90 -34.19 8.73
N ILE A 363 -12.51 -35.35 8.40
CA ILE A 363 -11.84 -36.67 8.55
C ILE A 363 -10.57 -36.70 7.69
N GLY A 364 -10.64 -36.24 6.45
CA GLY A 364 -9.47 -36.16 5.57
C GLY A 364 -8.36 -35.25 6.16
N ALA A 365 -8.70 -34.13 6.77
CA ALA A 365 -7.73 -33.26 7.43
C ALA A 365 -7.10 -33.95 8.66
N VAL A 366 -7.90 -34.63 9.49
CA VAL A 366 -7.38 -35.38 10.63
C VAL A 366 -6.44 -36.53 10.16
N VAL A 367 -6.84 -37.29 9.15
CA VAL A 367 -6.00 -38.34 8.58
C VAL A 367 -4.70 -37.76 8.03
N ALA A 368 -4.74 -36.64 7.29
CA ALA A 368 -3.56 -35.98 6.77
C ALA A 368 -2.62 -35.51 7.88
N VAL A 369 -3.15 -34.94 8.98
CA VAL A 369 -2.35 -34.57 10.15
C VAL A 369 -1.70 -35.77 10.81
N VAL A 370 -2.45 -36.86 11.00
CA VAL A 370 -1.90 -38.11 11.58
C VAL A 370 -0.80 -38.67 10.66
N LEU A 371 -1.06 -38.77 9.35
CA LEU A 371 -0.05 -39.24 8.40
C LEU A 371 1.21 -38.36 8.42
N SER A 372 1.04 -37.03 8.50
CA SER A 372 2.19 -36.13 8.56
C SER A 372 3.02 -36.24 9.85
N ARG A 373 2.51 -36.92 10.90
CA ARG A 373 3.27 -37.18 12.13
C ARG A 373 4.09 -38.48 12.06
N TYR A 374 3.63 -39.46 11.30
CA TYR A 374 4.24 -40.80 11.26
C TYR A 374 5.02 -41.07 9.97
N GLU A 375 4.67 -40.39 8.87
CA GLU A 375 5.26 -40.62 7.55
C GLU A 375 6.05 -39.39 7.08
N LEU A 376 7.37 -39.57 6.81
CA LEU A 376 8.29 -38.50 6.46
C LEU A 376 7.87 -37.79 5.15
N TRP A 377 7.37 -38.52 4.15
CA TRP A 377 6.91 -37.96 2.88
C TRP A 377 5.67 -37.03 3.04
N ALA A 378 4.89 -37.23 4.09
CA ALA A 378 3.73 -36.41 4.42
C ALA A 378 4.12 -35.25 5.38
N ALA A 379 5.23 -35.40 6.10
CA ALA A 379 5.75 -34.40 7.03
C ALA A 379 6.56 -33.31 6.32
N VAL A 380 7.51 -33.70 5.48
CA VAL A 380 8.39 -32.81 4.72
C VAL A 380 7.99 -32.86 3.25
N PHE A 381 8.00 -31.69 2.59
CA PHE A 381 7.64 -31.62 1.17
C PHE A 381 8.66 -32.41 0.33
N PRO A 382 8.21 -33.33 -0.56
CA PRO A 382 9.10 -34.22 -1.29
C PRO A 382 10.05 -33.48 -2.23
N GLU A 383 11.35 -33.69 -2.12
CA GLU A 383 12.38 -33.06 -2.95
C GLU A 383 12.20 -33.32 -4.45
N GLN A 384 11.70 -34.50 -4.82
CA GLN A 384 11.48 -34.89 -6.23
C GLN A 384 10.44 -34.01 -6.94
N LEU A 385 9.57 -33.31 -6.17
CA LEU A 385 8.56 -32.41 -6.70
C LEU A 385 9.04 -30.96 -6.77
N ILE A 386 10.24 -30.66 -6.28
CA ILE A 386 10.79 -29.30 -6.28
C ILE A 386 11.31 -28.96 -7.67
N LEU A 387 10.73 -27.93 -8.27
CA LEU A 387 11.08 -27.40 -9.59
C LEU A 387 11.68 -25.98 -9.49
N GLY A 388 11.98 -25.50 -8.28
CA GLY A 388 12.44 -24.12 -8.05
C GLY A 388 13.68 -23.76 -8.87
N GLU A 389 14.72 -24.61 -8.86
CA GLU A 389 15.95 -24.40 -9.63
C GLU A 389 15.73 -24.35 -11.15
N THR A 390 14.85 -25.23 -11.67
CA THR A 390 14.50 -25.24 -13.09
C THR A 390 13.78 -23.95 -13.49
N ILE A 391 12.87 -23.45 -12.64
CA ILE A 391 12.15 -22.21 -12.89
C ILE A 391 13.11 -21.02 -12.75
N SER A 392 14.02 -21.05 -11.76
CA SER A 392 15.04 -20.01 -11.55
C SER A 392 15.94 -19.88 -12.79
N SER A 393 16.51 -20.98 -13.27
CA SER A 393 17.37 -20.99 -14.46
C SER A 393 16.64 -20.54 -15.73
N ALA A 394 15.42 -21.02 -15.96
CA ALA A 394 14.61 -20.59 -17.10
C ALA A 394 14.27 -19.11 -17.05
N THR A 395 13.98 -18.57 -15.87
CA THR A 395 13.64 -17.14 -15.69
C THR A 395 14.86 -16.26 -15.87
N SER A 396 16.02 -16.67 -15.36
CA SER A 396 17.29 -15.96 -15.56
C SER A 396 17.66 -15.92 -17.05
N ALA A 397 17.55 -17.04 -17.77
CA ALA A 397 17.78 -17.11 -19.20
C ALA A 397 16.80 -16.22 -20.00
N ALA A 398 15.51 -16.21 -19.61
CA ALA A 398 14.51 -15.33 -20.23
C ALA A 398 14.82 -13.84 -19.98
N ALA A 399 15.22 -13.45 -18.78
CA ALA A 399 15.61 -12.08 -18.45
C ALA A 399 16.84 -11.64 -19.22
N GLU A 400 17.85 -12.50 -19.34
CA GLU A 400 19.05 -12.23 -20.14
C GLU A 400 18.71 -12.09 -21.63
N TRP A 401 17.86 -12.97 -22.16
CA TRP A 401 17.39 -12.87 -23.54
C TRP A 401 16.66 -11.54 -23.80
N ILE A 402 15.74 -11.11 -22.88
CA ILE A 402 15.00 -9.86 -22.99
C ILE A 402 15.96 -8.67 -22.96
N THR A 403 16.90 -8.64 -22.02
CA THR A 403 17.82 -7.52 -21.86
C THR A 403 18.80 -7.40 -23.03
N THR A 404 19.16 -8.51 -23.66
CA THR A 404 20.06 -8.57 -24.81
C THR A 404 19.35 -8.24 -26.12
N ASN A 405 18.19 -8.88 -26.37
CA ASN A 405 17.50 -8.77 -27.68
C ASN A 405 16.50 -7.60 -27.74
N LEU A 406 15.96 -7.18 -26.59
CA LEU A 406 15.03 -6.07 -26.49
C LEU A 406 15.64 -4.85 -25.79
N TYR A 407 16.92 -4.58 -26.09
CA TYR A 407 17.69 -3.47 -25.52
C TYR A 407 16.96 -2.12 -25.58
N PHE A 408 16.23 -1.85 -26.67
CA PHE A 408 15.46 -0.62 -26.81
C PHE A 408 14.34 -0.49 -25.75
N LEU A 409 13.66 -1.58 -25.44
CA LEU A 409 12.59 -1.59 -24.44
C LEU A 409 13.09 -1.55 -23.00
N THR A 410 14.31 -2.02 -22.76
CA THR A 410 14.93 -2.04 -21.44
C THR A 410 15.85 -0.83 -21.25
N THR A 411 17.06 -0.91 -21.73
CA THR A 411 18.08 0.13 -21.53
C THR A 411 17.75 1.41 -22.29
N GLY A 412 17.29 1.33 -23.53
CA GLY A 412 16.94 2.52 -24.33
C GLY A 412 15.83 3.35 -23.69
N PHE A 413 14.73 2.69 -23.28
CA PHE A 413 13.62 3.38 -22.59
C PHE A 413 14.06 3.96 -21.23
N ARG A 414 14.83 3.20 -20.46
CA ARG A 414 15.44 3.67 -19.21
C ARG A 414 16.26 4.92 -19.41
N GLU A 415 17.12 4.96 -20.44
CA GLU A 415 17.98 6.11 -20.74
C GLU A 415 17.17 7.33 -21.14
N VAL A 416 16.16 7.18 -22.01
CA VAL A 416 15.27 8.28 -22.40
C VAL A 416 14.61 8.92 -21.18
N VAL A 417 14.05 8.11 -20.28
CA VAL A 417 13.40 8.65 -19.08
C VAL A 417 14.41 9.24 -18.10
N THR A 418 15.58 8.60 -17.93
CA THR A 418 16.59 9.05 -16.95
C THR A 418 17.26 10.33 -17.44
N VAL A 419 17.76 10.35 -18.66
CA VAL A 419 18.51 11.50 -19.19
C VAL A 419 17.56 12.63 -19.61
N GLY A 420 16.43 12.30 -20.24
CA GLY A 420 15.49 13.31 -20.76
C GLY A 420 14.63 13.98 -19.69
N PHE A 421 14.28 13.27 -18.61
CA PHE A 421 13.33 13.78 -17.63
C PHE A 421 13.85 13.75 -16.19
N LEU A 422 14.41 12.62 -15.73
CA LEU A 422 14.80 12.47 -14.33
C LEU A 422 16.00 13.36 -13.97
N ASN A 423 17.09 13.29 -14.73
CA ASN A 423 18.28 14.08 -14.46
C ASN A 423 18.04 15.61 -14.50
N PRO A 424 17.29 16.16 -15.48
CA PRO A 424 16.95 17.58 -15.47
C PRO A 424 16.10 18.00 -14.26
N LEU A 425 15.09 17.20 -13.90
CA LEU A 425 14.25 17.50 -12.75
C LEU A 425 15.01 17.38 -11.43
N GLU A 426 15.81 16.31 -11.26
CA GLU A 426 16.68 16.13 -10.11
C GLU A 426 17.69 17.26 -9.98
N SER A 427 18.33 17.68 -11.08
CA SER A 427 19.23 18.81 -11.10
C SER A 427 18.54 20.11 -10.71
N LEU A 428 17.31 20.35 -11.18
CA LEU A 428 16.53 21.53 -10.78
C LEU A 428 16.18 21.51 -9.30
N LEU A 429 15.80 20.36 -8.74
CA LEU A 429 15.41 20.23 -7.35
C LEU A 429 16.60 20.27 -6.38
N SER A 430 17.70 19.55 -6.72
CA SER A 430 18.85 19.33 -5.83
C SER A 430 19.93 20.39 -5.97
N ASN A 431 20.19 20.90 -7.20
CA ASN A 431 21.26 21.84 -7.46
C ASN A 431 20.83 23.32 -7.41
N THR A 432 19.55 23.60 -7.24
CA THR A 432 19.04 24.94 -6.94
C THR A 432 19.14 25.22 -5.44
N PRO A 433 19.42 26.48 -5.00
CA PRO A 433 19.43 26.82 -3.60
C PRO A 433 18.15 26.37 -2.89
N TRP A 434 18.28 25.74 -1.73
CA TRP A 434 17.15 25.16 -0.99
C TRP A 434 15.99 26.16 -0.77
N TYR A 435 16.30 27.43 -0.46
CA TYR A 435 15.29 28.46 -0.23
C TYR A 435 14.50 28.83 -1.50
N VAL A 436 15.15 28.80 -2.67
CA VAL A 436 14.46 29.04 -3.96
C VAL A 436 13.48 27.90 -4.24
N THR A 437 13.92 26.67 -4.03
CA THR A 437 13.08 25.46 -4.20
C THR A 437 11.88 25.46 -3.24
N ILE A 438 12.08 25.80 -1.97
CA ILE A 438 10.98 25.92 -0.99
C ILE A 438 9.97 26.98 -1.42
N ILE A 439 10.46 28.18 -1.82
CA ILE A 439 9.60 29.28 -2.28
C ILE A 439 8.81 28.85 -3.52
N ALA A 440 9.46 28.24 -4.52
CA ALA A 440 8.81 27.78 -5.74
C ALA A 440 7.71 26.73 -5.44
N ILE A 441 8.00 25.70 -4.65
CA ILE A 441 7.01 24.67 -4.27
C ILE A 441 5.87 25.31 -3.44
N SER A 442 6.17 26.22 -2.51
CA SER A 442 5.16 26.89 -1.70
C SER A 442 4.26 27.79 -2.53
N LEU A 443 4.81 28.51 -3.54
CA LEU A 443 4.02 29.30 -4.49
C LEU A 443 3.12 28.43 -5.36
N ILE A 444 3.63 27.30 -5.86
CA ILE A 444 2.80 26.31 -6.58
C ILE A 444 1.68 25.82 -5.66
N GLY A 445 2.01 25.48 -4.41
CA GLY A 445 1.03 25.12 -3.38
C GLY A 445 -0.04 26.20 -3.14
N ALA A 446 0.37 27.48 -3.12
CA ALA A 446 -0.55 28.62 -3.00
C ALA A 446 -1.52 28.73 -4.18
N LEU A 447 -1.00 28.51 -5.39
CA LEU A 447 -1.79 28.58 -6.63
C LEU A 447 -2.78 27.42 -6.74
N ILE A 448 -2.37 26.21 -6.35
CA ILE A 448 -3.20 25.00 -6.39
C ILE A 448 -4.18 24.96 -5.21
N GLY A 449 -3.67 24.98 -3.97
CA GLY A 449 -4.41 24.71 -2.73
C GLY A 449 -4.68 25.94 -1.84
N GLY A 450 -4.08 27.09 -2.16
CA GLY A 450 -4.23 28.32 -1.40
C GLY A 450 -3.25 28.50 -0.25
N ARG A 451 -3.50 29.55 0.56
CA ARG A 451 -2.56 29.97 1.63
C ARG A 451 -2.23 28.85 2.63
N LYS A 452 -3.20 27.99 2.95
CA LYS A 452 -2.98 26.87 3.89
C LYS A 452 -2.00 25.84 3.31
N ALA A 453 -2.16 25.47 2.03
CA ALA A 453 -1.24 24.53 1.36
C ALA A 453 0.18 25.12 1.24
N ALA A 454 0.29 26.43 0.93
CA ALA A 454 1.57 27.12 0.90
C ALA A 454 2.27 27.14 2.26
N ALA A 455 1.55 27.47 3.34
CA ALA A 455 2.09 27.49 4.69
C ALA A 455 2.56 26.10 5.14
N ILE A 456 1.77 25.06 4.86
CA ILE A 456 2.16 23.65 5.15
C ILE A 456 3.42 23.28 4.38
N ALA A 457 3.49 23.56 3.07
CA ALA A 457 4.67 23.27 2.27
C ALA A 457 5.91 24.03 2.80
N LEU A 458 5.79 25.31 3.10
CA LEU A 458 6.88 26.14 3.63
C LEU A 458 7.42 25.59 4.96
N VAL A 459 6.52 25.30 5.91
CA VAL A 459 6.91 24.81 7.25
C VAL A 459 7.53 23.40 7.16
N LEU A 460 6.87 22.47 6.46
CA LEU A 460 7.34 21.08 6.44
C LEU A 460 8.62 20.92 5.61
N LEU A 461 8.77 21.64 4.48
CA LEU A 461 10.03 21.66 3.73
C LEU A 461 11.16 22.35 4.54
N GLY A 462 10.85 23.40 5.29
CA GLY A 462 11.78 24.01 6.23
C GLY A 462 12.24 23.03 7.33
N LEU A 463 11.32 22.21 7.86
CA LEU A 463 11.68 21.14 8.81
C LEU A 463 12.56 20.06 8.16
N ILE A 464 12.34 19.75 6.87
CA ILE A 464 13.22 18.82 6.14
C ILE A 464 14.66 19.38 6.05
N VAL A 465 14.81 20.68 5.80
CA VAL A 465 16.15 21.32 5.82
C VAL A 465 16.86 21.09 7.16
N LEU A 466 16.14 21.20 8.28
CA LEU A 466 16.71 20.96 9.62
C LEU A 466 17.17 19.52 9.83
N THR A 467 16.61 18.55 9.12
CA THR A 467 17.09 17.15 9.18
C THR A 467 18.48 16.98 8.55
N GLY A 468 18.92 17.93 7.71
CA GLY A 468 20.15 17.84 6.93
C GLY A 468 20.11 16.90 5.73
N LEU A 469 18.92 16.37 5.39
CA LEU A 469 18.72 15.41 4.30
C LEU A 469 17.98 16.04 3.10
N TRP A 470 18.22 17.34 2.87
CA TRP A 470 17.57 18.08 1.79
C TRP A 470 17.81 17.46 0.41
N ASN A 471 19.06 17.18 0.07
CA ASN A 471 19.44 16.64 -1.22
C ASN A 471 18.78 15.27 -1.47
N ASP A 472 18.88 14.35 -0.51
CA ASP A 472 18.25 13.02 -0.63
C ASP A 472 16.73 13.10 -0.73
N THR A 473 16.11 14.09 -0.08
CA THR A 473 14.68 14.37 -0.19
C THR A 473 14.32 14.84 -1.60
N MET A 474 15.13 15.71 -2.20
CA MET A 474 14.89 16.20 -3.57
C MET A 474 15.09 15.11 -4.63
N VAL A 475 16.06 14.22 -4.45
CA VAL A 475 16.24 13.02 -5.28
C VAL A 475 14.98 12.13 -5.22
N THR A 476 14.49 11.85 -4.00
CA THR A 476 13.27 11.06 -3.81
C THR A 476 12.05 11.76 -4.43
N LEU A 477 11.92 13.08 -4.24
CA LEU A 477 10.83 13.87 -4.83
C LEU A 477 10.85 13.82 -6.36
N ALA A 478 12.02 13.92 -7.00
CA ALA A 478 12.15 13.82 -8.45
C ALA A 478 11.63 12.48 -8.98
N GLN A 479 12.04 11.38 -8.36
CA GLN A 479 11.59 10.03 -8.73
C GLN A 479 10.07 9.90 -8.56
N VAL A 480 9.52 10.36 -7.44
CA VAL A 480 8.07 10.31 -7.15
C VAL A 480 7.27 11.13 -8.17
N LEU A 481 7.71 12.33 -8.51
CA LEU A 481 7.00 13.19 -9.48
C LEU A 481 6.99 12.57 -10.88
N ILE A 482 8.13 12.09 -11.38
CA ILE A 482 8.21 11.46 -12.71
C ILE A 482 7.34 10.20 -12.75
N ALA A 483 7.46 9.32 -11.76
CA ALA A 483 6.65 8.11 -11.69
C ALA A 483 5.15 8.44 -11.64
N THR A 484 4.74 9.44 -10.83
CA THR A 484 3.34 9.86 -10.74
C THR A 484 2.81 10.40 -12.07
N VAL A 485 3.60 11.20 -12.79
CA VAL A 485 3.22 11.70 -14.11
C VAL A 485 3.01 10.53 -15.09
N ILE A 486 3.94 9.57 -15.14
CA ILE A 486 3.81 8.39 -16.01
C ILE A 486 2.57 7.57 -15.64
N VAL A 487 2.37 7.31 -14.34
CA VAL A 487 1.18 6.60 -13.83
C VAL A 487 -0.11 7.30 -14.24
N MET A 488 -0.17 8.62 -14.12
CA MET A 488 -1.35 9.40 -14.50
C MET A 488 -1.59 9.40 -16.01
N LEU A 489 -0.54 9.56 -16.82
CA LEU A 489 -0.67 9.53 -18.28
C LEU A 489 -1.26 8.18 -18.76
N VAL A 490 -0.67 7.07 -18.32
CA VAL A 490 -1.14 5.73 -18.68
C VAL A 490 -2.47 5.42 -18.00
N GLY A 491 -2.60 5.75 -16.71
CA GLY A 491 -3.79 5.49 -15.92
C GLY A 491 -5.05 6.19 -16.42
N VAL A 492 -4.93 7.42 -16.94
CA VAL A 492 -6.06 8.14 -17.57
C VAL A 492 -6.44 7.47 -18.88
N VAL A 493 -5.48 7.13 -19.75
CA VAL A 493 -5.77 6.49 -21.03
C VAL A 493 -6.45 5.13 -20.81
N VAL A 494 -5.82 4.25 -20.03
CA VAL A 494 -6.34 2.90 -19.75
C VAL A 494 -7.64 2.98 -18.94
N GLY A 495 -7.73 3.88 -17.95
CA GLY A 495 -8.92 4.08 -17.13
C GLY A 495 -10.14 4.53 -17.94
N VAL A 496 -9.95 5.43 -18.92
CA VAL A 496 -11.02 5.81 -19.85
C VAL A 496 -11.47 4.62 -20.70
N LEU A 497 -10.55 3.81 -21.22
CA LEU A 497 -10.89 2.61 -22.01
C LEU A 497 -11.67 1.59 -21.17
N VAL A 498 -11.24 1.33 -19.94
CA VAL A 498 -11.90 0.43 -18.99
C VAL A 498 -13.28 0.98 -18.57
N GLY A 499 -13.38 2.29 -18.27
CA GLY A 499 -14.63 2.92 -17.84
C GLY A 499 -15.71 2.96 -18.94
N ARG A 500 -15.31 2.93 -20.23
CA ARG A 500 -16.23 3.00 -21.39
C ARG A 500 -16.64 1.66 -21.97
N SER A 501 -15.90 0.60 -21.68
CA SER A 501 -16.11 -0.70 -22.34
C SER A 501 -16.10 -1.85 -21.34
N GLU A 502 -17.25 -2.52 -21.19
CA GLU A 502 -17.36 -3.74 -20.36
C GLU A 502 -16.45 -4.88 -20.83
N ARG A 503 -16.12 -4.94 -22.13
CA ARG A 503 -15.21 -5.96 -22.67
C ARG A 503 -13.79 -5.69 -22.16
N VAL A 504 -13.33 -4.45 -22.27
CA VAL A 504 -12.01 -4.02 -21.78
C VAL A 504 -11.93 -4.20 -20.26
N GLU A 505 -13.00 -3.85 -19.54
CA GLU A 505 -13.06 -4.08 -18.09
C GLU A 505 -12.89 -5.55 -17.74
N ARG A 506 -13.64 -6.46 -18.38
CA ARG A 506 -13.53 -7.91 -18.14
C ARG A 506 -12.14 -8.46 -18.43
N MET A 507 -11.46 -7.95 -19.45
CA MET A 507 -10.09 -8.35 -19.79
C MET A 507 -9.07 -7.78 -18.80
N MET A 508 -9.23 -6.52 -18.41
CA MET A 508 -8.28 -5.84 -17.51
C MET A 508 -8.49 -6.19 -16.04
N LYS A 509 -9.69 -6.58 -15.64
CA LYS A 509 -10.03 -6.87 -14.25
C LYS A 509 -9.07 -7.86 -13.57
N PRO A 510 -8.72 -9.03 -14.17
CA PRO A 510 -7.77 -9.95 -13.54
C PRO A 510 -6.38 -9.31 -13.32
N VAL A 511 -5.92 -8.48 -14.29
CA VAL A 511 -4.62 -7.80 -14.20
C VAL A 511 -4.66 -6.73 -13.10
N LEU A 512 -5.72 -5.93 -13.05
CA LEU A 512 -5.90 -4.90 -12.03
C LEU A 512 -6.08 -5.51 -10.63
N ASP A 513 -6.82 -6.63 -10.52
CA ASP A 513 -7.01 -7.37 -9.27
C ASP A 513 -5.67 -7.92 -8.78
N ALA A 514 -4.93 -8.62 -9.65
CA ALA A 514 -3.60 -9.13 -9.32
C ALA A 514 -2.65 -8.00 -8.91
N GLY A 515 -2.63 -6.92 -9.68
CA GLY A 515 -1.76 -5.77 -9.39
C GLY A 515 -2.05 -5.08 -8.05
N GLN A 516 -3.25 -5.21 -7.49
CA GLN A 516 -3.59 -4.67 -6.17
C GLN A 516 -3.35 -5.65 -5.02
N THR A 517 -3.39 -6.95 -5.31
CA THR A 517 -3.18 -7.99 -4.28
C THR A 517 -1.71 -8.29 -4.05
N LEU A 518 -0.85 -8.01 -5.05
CA LEU A 518 0.58 -8.26 -4.93
C LEU A 518 1.25 -7.29 -3.96
N PRO A 519 2.07 -7.77 -3.01
CA PRO A 519 2.90 -6.92 -2.17
C PRO A 519 3.87 -6.07 -3.00
N ALA A 520 4.04 -4.81 -2.60
CA ALA A 520 4.89 -3.84 -3.31
C ALA A 520 6.31 -4.36 -3.58
N PHE A 521 6.84 -5.13 -2.65
CA PHE A 521 8.21 -5.68 -2.70
C PHE A 521 8.43 -6.70 -3.84
N VAL A 522 7.38 -7.42 -4.24
CA VAL A 522 7.45 -8.42 -5.31
C VAL A 522 7.74 -7.77 -6.68
N TYR A 523 7.29 -6.54 -6.89
CA TYR A 523 7.55 -5.81 -8.15
C TYR A 523 9.03 -5.48 -8.37
N LEU A 524 9.85 -5.43 -7.30
CA LEU A 524 11.28 -5.15 -7.42
C LEU A 524 11.99 -6.19 -8.26
N VAL A 525 11.66 -7.45 -8.11
CA VAL A 525 12.37 -8.55 -8.75
C VAL A 525 12.36 -8.42 -10.29
N PRO A 526 11.19 -8.42 -10.96
CA PRO A 526 11.17 -8.31 -12.43
C PRO A 526 11.68 -6.94 -12.92
N VAL A 527 11.45 -5.87 -12.17
CA VAL A 527 11.95 -4.54 -12.57
C VAL A 527 13.47 -4.46 -12.49
N LEU A 528 14.08 -5.01 -11.44
CA LEU A 528 15.54 -5.06 -11.35
C LEU A 528 16.17 -6.01 -12.35
N ALA A 529 15.50 -7.11 -12.67
CA ALA A 529 15.91 -8.00 -13.75
C ALA A 529 16.05 -7.28 -15.09
N LEU A 530 15.09 -6.43 -15.43
CA LEU A 530 15.01 -5.76 -16.73
C LEU A 530 15.79 -4.43 -16.78
N PHE A 531 15.84 -3.66 -15.70
CA PHE A 531 16.37 -2.29 -15.69
C PHE A 531 17.59 -2.10 -14.79
N GLY A 532 17.99 -3.14 -14.04
CA GLY A 532 19.08 -3.08 -13.09
C GLY A 532 18.80 -2.20 -11.86
N PRO A 533 19.75 -2.12 -10.91
CA PRO A 533 19.63 -1.31 -9.70
C PRO A 533 19.90 0.18 -10.00
N THR A 534 18.93 0.83 -10.62
CA THR A 534 19.03 2.20 -11.10
C THR A 534 17.92 3.08 -10.51
N ARG A 535 18.09 4.40 -10.59
CA ARG A 535 17.04 5.36 -10.20
C ARG A 535 15.75 5.17 -11.01
N PHE A 536 15.86 4.71 -12.25
CA PHE A 536 14.72 4.36 -13.10
C PHE A 536 13.94 3.18 -12.55
N ALA A 537 14.59 2.21 -11.91
CA ALA A 537 13.88 1.08 -11.28
C ALA A 537 12.87 1.55 -10.22
N ALA A 538 13.17 2.63 -9.48
CA ALA A 538 12.21 3.23 -8.55
C ALA A 538 10.96 3.77 -9.27
N ILE A 539 11.15 4.42 -10.43
CA ILE A 539 10.07 4.94 -11.26
C ILE A 539 9.22 3.78 -11.82
N ALA A 540 9.87 2.74 -12.35
CA ALA A 540 9.19 1.59 -12.93
C ALA A 540 8.40 0.79 -11.88
N CYS A 541 8.98 0.52 -10.71
CA CYS A 541 8.26 -0.14 -9.60
C CYS A 541 7.07 0.71 -9.13
N GLY A 542 7.28 2.02 -8.98
CA GLY A 542 6.22 2.97 -8.62
C GLY A 542 5.07 2.95 -9.64
N PHE A 543 5.40 2.87 -10.93
CA PHE A 543 4.41 2.74 -12.00
C PHE A 543 3.59 1.46 -11.87
N PHE A 544 4.22 0.29 -11.83
CA PHE A 544 3.50 -1.00 -11.79
C PHE A 544 2.62 -1.14 -10.57
N TYR A 545 3.06 -0.61 -9.43
CA TYR A 545 2.30 -0.70 -8.18
C TYR A 545 1.12 0.29 -8.12
N ALA A 546 1.29 1.52 -8.59
CA ALA A 546 0.26 2.55 -8.50
C ALA A 546 -0.74 2.53 -9.67
N ALA A 547 -0.34 2.05 -10.86
CA ALA A 547 -1.18 2.05 -12.05
C ALA A 547 -2.53 1.33 -11.88
N PRO A 548 -2.62 0.14 -11.27
CA PRO A 548 -3.90 -0.55 -11.08
C PRO A 548 -4.92 0.29 -10.29
N ILE A 549 -4.46 1.00 -9.28
CA ILE A 549 -5.31 1.85 -8.42
C ILE A 549 -5.80 3.06 -9.19
N VAL A 550 -4.88 3.74 -9.89
CA VAL A 550 -5.21 4.93 -10.68
C VAL A 550 -6.18 4.58 -11.81
N VAL A 551 -5.91 3.48 -12.53
CA VAL A 551 -6.80 2.99 -13.60
C VAL A 551 -8.23 2.77 -13.08
N ARG A 552 -8.41 2.14 -11.92
CA ARG A 552 -9.73 1.91 -11.32
C ARG A 552 -10.42 3.21 -10.95
N VAL A 553 -9.73 4.10 -10.23
CA VAL A 553 -10.31 5.37 -9.80
C VAL A 553 -10.75 6.22 -10.99
N VAL A 554 -9.97 6.21 -12.07
CA VAL A 554 -10.32 6.91 -13.31
C VAL A 554 -11.48 6.23 -14.01
N ALA A 555 -11.48 4.88 -14.12
CA ALA A 555 -12.55 4.12 -14.75
C ALA A 555 -13.89 4.32 -14.05
N ASP A 556 -13.91 4.25 -12.72
CA ASP A 556 -15.11 4.52 -11.91
C ASP A 556 -15.59 5.95 -12.13
N GLY A 557 -14.67 6.94 -12.12
CA GLY A 557 -15.03 8.33 -12.38
C GLY A 557 -15.60 8.58 -13.78
N VAL A 558 -15.14 7.87 -14.80
CA VAL A 558 -15.69 7.96 -16.17
C VAL A 558 -17.08 7.29 -16.25
N ARG A 559 -17.27 6.19 -15.52
CA ARG A 559 -18.55 5.45 -15.46
C ARG A 559 -19.63 6.20 -14.69
N ASP A 560 -19.25 6.94 -13.66
CA ASP A 560 -20.16 7.75 -12.83
C ASP A 560 -20.67 9.01 -13.54
N VAL A 561 -20.22 9.32 -14.76
CA VAL A 561 -20.75 10.43 -15.55
C VAL A 561 -22.18 10.11 -15.98
N PRO A 562 -23.18 10.98 -15.68
CA PRO A 562 -24.57 10.73 -16.05
C PRO A 562 -24.74 10.41 -17.53
N SER A 563 -25.46 9.33 -17.84
CA SER A 563 -25.70 8.89 -19.23
C SER A 563 -26.37 9.98 -20.07
N SER A 564 -27.23 10.78 -19.46
CA SER A 564 -27.90 11.92 -20.10
C SER A 564 -26.92 12.95 -20.67
N MET A 565 -25.79 13.20 -20.02
CA MET A 565 -24.76 14.11 -20.55
C MET A 565 -24.06 13.51 -21.79
N VAL A 566 -23.80 12.21 -21.76
CA VAL A 566 -23.18 11.49 -22.87
C VAL A 566 -24.14 11.39 -24.06
N GLU A 567 -25.41 11.09 -23.81
CA GLU A 567 -26.47 11.02 -24.81
C GLU A 567 -26.72 12.39 -25.47
N ALA A 568 -26.80 13.48 -24.70
CA ALA A 568 -26.95 14.84 -25.22
C ALA A 568 -25.78 15.23 -26.14
N ALA A 569 -24.53 14.91 -25.75
CA ALA A 569 -23.36 15.15 -26.59
C ALA A 569 -23.38 14.32 -27.87
N THR A 570 -23.84 13.07 -27.78
CA THR A 570 -23.99 12.17 -28.95
C THR A 570 -25.07 12.69 -29.90
N ALA A 571 -26.23 13.10 -29.37
CA ALA A 571 -27.32 13.70 -30.16
C ALA A 571 -26.88 15.01 -30.84
N ALA A 572 -25.97 15.76 -30.22
CA ALA A 572 -25.35 16.96 -30.81
C ALA A 572 -24.28 16.65 -31.86
N GLY A 573 -24.09 15.38 -32.26
CA GLY A 573 -23.12 14.95 -33.28
C GLY A 573 -21.66 14.91 -32.82
N SER A 574 -21.39 14.87 -31.49
CA SER A 574 -20.03 14.83 -30.97
C SER A 574 -19.35 13.48 -31.27
N THR A 575 -18.11 13.52 -31.74
CA THR A 575 -17.28 12.33 -31.92
C THR A 575 -16.91 11.70 -30.57
N THR A 576 -16.53 10.43 -30.55
CA THR A 576 -16.08 9.73 -29.33
C THR A 576 -14.98 10.47 -28.60
N MET A 577 -13.98 11.02 -29.31
CA MET A 577 -12.88 11.78 -28.71
C MET A 577 -13.38 13.09 -28.10
N GLN A 578 -14.35 13.76 -28.73
CA GLN A 578 -14.97 14.97 -28.18
C GLN A 578 -15.78 14.65 -26.91
N ILE A 579 -16.52 13.55 -26.89
CA ILE A 579 -17.25 13.11 -25.70
C ILE A 579 -16.26 12.83 -24.56
N VAL A 580 -15.17 12.11 -24.81
CA VAL A 580 -14.14 11.83 -23.80
C VAL A 580 -13.52 13.13 -23.28
N THR A 581 -13.01 13.98 -24.18
CA THR A 581 -12.18 15.13 -23.79
C THR A 581 -12.99 16.33 -23.30
N LYS A 582 -14.21 16.55 -23.82
CA LYS A 582 -15.04 17.71 -23.49
C LYS A 582 -16.15 17.43 -22.48
N VAL A 583 -16.57 16.17 -22.33
CA VAL A 583 -17.65 15.78 -21.40
C VAL A 583 -17.15 14.89 -20.27
N GLN A 584 -16.65 13.70 -20.58
CA GLN A 584 -16.35 12.69 -19.55
C GLN A 584 -15.17 13.08 -18.68
N LEU A 585 -14.01 13.44 -19.23
CA LEU A 585 -12.83 13.84 -18.43
C LEU A 585 -13.09 15.10 -17.58
N PRO A 586 -13.73 16.17 -18.11
CA PRO A 586 -14.08 17.31 -17.28
C PRO A 586 -15.09 16.98 -16.15
N ALA A 587 -16.09 16.12 -16.43
CA ALA A 587 -17.07 15.67 -15.44
C ALA A 587 -16.42 14.77 -14.36
N SER A 588 -15.49 13.89 -14.77
CA SER A 588 -14.74 12.96 -13.88
C SER A 588 -13.57 13.63 -13.12
N ARG A 589 -13.42 14.95 -13.21
CA ARG A 589 -12.26 15.66 -12.67
C ARG A 589 -11.95 15.34 -11.21
N ARG A 590 -12.99 15.14 -10.39
CA ARG A 590 -12.82 14.77 -8.97
C ARG A 590 -12.13 13.40 -8.84
N SER A 591 -12.54 12.43 -9.62
CA SER A 591 -11.93 11.10 -9.65
C SER A 591 -10.50 11.14 -10.19
N LEU A 592 -10.23 11.99 -11.22
CA LEU A 592 -8.87 12.21 -11.71
C LEU A 592 -7.94 12.77 -10.63
N MET A 593 -8.41 13.74 -9.85
CA MET A 593 -7.62 14.32 -8.74
C MET A 593 -7.44 13.31 -7.60
N LEU A 594 -8.45 12.51 -7.31
CA LEU A 594 -8.34 11.41 -6.34
C LEU A 594 -7.34 10.37 -6.83
N GLY A 595 -7.40 10.00 -8.11
CA GLY A 595 -6.43 9.09 -8.74
C GLY A 595 -5.00 9.63 -8.66
N ALA A 596 -4.80 10.92 -8.93
CA ALA A 596 -3.49 11.55 -8.81
C ALA A 596 -2.96 11.54 -7.36
N ASN A 597 -3.81 11.83 -6.37
CA ASN A 597 -3.43 11.78 -4.96
C ASN A 597 -3.09 10.35 -4.51
N GLN A 598 -3.95 9.39 -4.85
CA GLN A 598 -3.68 7.97 -4.55
C GLN A 598 -2.41 7.49 -5.24
N GLY A 599 -2.28 7.76 -6.56
CA GLY A 599 -1.09 7.40 -7.32
C GLY A 599 0.20 7.92 -6.70
N LEU A 600 0.22 9.18 -6.28
CA LEU A 600 1.36 9.82 -5.65
C LEU A 600 1.76 9.15 -4.33
N ILE A 601 0.78 8.83 -3.45
CA ILE A 601 1.05 8.17 -2.17
C ILE A 601 1.60 6.75 -2.40
N PHE A 602 1.01 5.99 -3.33
CA PHE A 602 1.46 4.63 -3.65
C PHE A 602 2.84 4.63 -4.32
N VAL A 603 3.10 5.57 -5.22
CA VAL A 603 4.42 5.77 -5.82
C VAL A 603 5.46 6.10 -4.75
N LEU A 604 5.20 7.05 -3.84
CA LEU A 604 6.11 7.40 -2.76
C LEU A 604 6.46 6.19 -1.90
N ALA A 605 5.46 5.38 -1.53
CA ALA A 605 5.67 4.20 -0.72
C ALA A 605 6.65 3.22 -1.37
N VAL A 606 6.55 3.01 -2.69
CA VAL A 606 7.42 2.06 -3.42
C VAL A 606 8.78 2.66 -3.75
N VAL A 607 8.86 3.92 -4.15
CA VAL A 607 10.14 4.61 -4.43
C VAL A 607 11.07 4.53 -3.22
N VAL A 608 10.52 4.68 -2.01
CA VAL A 608 11.28 4.52 -0.76
C VAL A 608 11.77 3.08 -0.57
N ILE A 609 10.96 2.08 -0.92
CA ILE A 609 11.37 0.65 -0.84
C ILE A 609 12.50 0.35 -1.84
N VAL A 610 12.42 0.88 -3.06
CA VAL A 610 13.44 0.64 -4.10
C VAL A 610 14.79 1.30 -3.75
N GLY A 611 14.80 2.26 -2.84
CA GLY A 611 16.04 2.81 -2.26
C GLY A 611 16.98 1.72 -1.72
N PHE A 612 16.43 0.58 -1.25
CA PHE A 612 17.20 -0.59 -0.80
C PHE A 612 18.18 -1.15 -1.85
N VAL A 613 17.81 -1.14 -3.11
CA VAL A 613 18.62 -1.74 -4.19
C VAL A 613 19.48 -0.73 -4.95
N GLY A 614 19.74 0.44 -4.36
CA GLY A 614 20.68 1.41 -4.90
C GLY A 614 20.05 2.52 -5.74
N ALA A 615 18.72 2.72 -5.68
CA ALA A 615 18.06 3.84 -6.35
C ALA A 615 18.38 5.22 -5.73
N GLY A 616 19.12 5.25 -4.61
CA GLY A 616 19.48 6.48 -3.90
C GLY A 616 18.34 7.10 -3.10
N GLY A 617 18.52 8.34 -2.66
CA GLY A 617 17.53 9.12 -1.92
C GLY A 617 17.29 8.63 -0.49
N LEU A 618 16.15 9.05 0.09
CA LEU A 618 15.82 8.78 1.50
C LEU A 618 15.66 7.30 1.82
N GLY A 619 15.12 6.50 0.89
CA GLY A 619 14.93 5.06 1.11
C GLY A 619 16.24 4.30 1.34
N TYR A 620 17.28 4.66 0.61
CA TYR A 620 18.62 4.11 0.80
C TYR A 620 19.16 4.40 2.21
N LEU A 621 19.01 5.63 2.69
CA LEU A 621 19.48 6.03 4.03
C LEU A 621 18.74 5.31 5.17
N VAL A 622 17.45 5.04 5.00
CA VAL A 622 16.68 4.28 6.01
C VAL A 622 17.29 2.90 6.23
N ILE A 623 17.70 2.22 5.17
CA ILE A 623 18.17 0.84 5.25
C ILE A 623 19.65 0.75 5.64
N VAL A 624 20.52 1.55 5.01
CA VAL A 624 21.96 1.55 5.32
C VAL A 624 22.21 1.91 6.78
N GLY A 625 21.40 2.80 7.34
CA GLY A 625 21.54 3.17 8.75
C GLY A 625 21.08 2.09 9.75
N GLN A 626 20.37 1.05 9.30
CA GLN A 626 20.07 -0.12 10.14
C GLN A 626 21.26 -1.07 10.26
N SER A 627 22.02 -1.21 9.16
CA SER A 627 23.20 -2.08 9.11
C SER A 627 24.45 -1.43 9.68
N LYS A 628 24.51 -0.08 9.70
CA LYS A 628 25.67 0.71 10.14
C LYS A 628 25.30 1.60 11.32
N PRO A 629 25.77 1.30 12.55
CA PRO A 629 25.47 2.10 13.75
C PRO A 629 25.81 3.58 13.64
N GLU A 630 26.84 3.92 12.87
CA GLU A 630 27.30 5.29 12.63
C GLU A 630 26.25 6.11 11.83
N LEU A 631 25.46 5.45 11.00
CA LEU A 631 24.43 6.06 10.16
C LEU A 631 23.01 5.93 10.72
N GLN A 632 22.84 5.36 11.92
CA GLN A 632 21.51 5.14 12.49
C GLN A 632 20.75 6.46 12.72
N GLY A 633 21.45 7.53 13.10
CA GLY A 633 20.82 8.85 13.20
C GLY A 633 20.27 9.35 11.87
N LYS A 634 20.98 9.09 10.75
CA LYS A 634 20.50 9.39 9.41
C LYS A 634 19.29 8.54 9.01
N SER A 635 19.27 7.27 9.39
CA SER A 635 18.12 6.39 9.13
C SER A 635 16.84 6.93 9.78
N LEU A 636 16.93 7.33 11.06
CA LEU A 636 15.78 7.93 11.77
C LEU A 636 15.38 9.28 11.17
N ALA A 637 16.36 10.14 10.85
CA ALA A 637 16.12 11.41 10.18
C ALA A 637 15.50 11.23 8.79
N ALA A 638 15.94 10.23 8.02
CA ALA A 638 15.38 9.89 6.70
C ALA A 638 13.91 9.42 6.82
N GLY A 639 13.60 8.61 7.84
CA GLY A 639 12.21 8.25 8.14
C GLY A 639 11.34 9.48 8.43
N LEU A 640 11.84 10.43 9.21
CA LEU A 640 11.14 11.70 9.47
C LEU A 640 11.00 12.54 8.18
N ALA A 641 12.05 12.65 7.38
CA ALA A 641 12.00 13.41 6.12
C ALA A 641 10.99 12.81 5.13
N ILE A 642 10.90 11.48 5.02
CA ILE A 642 9.90 10.78 4.20
C ILE A 642 8.49 11.10 4.69
N LEU A 643 8.26 11.07 6.00
CA LEU A 643 6.98 11.44 6.59
C LEU A 643 6.59 12.87 6.23
N LEU A 644 7.49 13.83 6.46
CA LEU A 644 7.25 15.24 6.16
C LEU A 644 6.96 15.46 4.67
N LEU A 645 7.76 14.84 3.79
CA LEU A 645 7.55 14.88 2.35
C LEU A 645 6.18 14.30 1.95
N GLY A 646 5.82 13.14 2.50
CA GLY A 646 4.52 12.50 2.27
C GLY A 646 3.34 13.40 2.66
N VAL A 647 3.44 14.07 3.83
CA VAL A 647 2.42 15.02 4.28
C VAL A 647 2.34 16.25 3.36
N VAL A 648 3.49 16.79 2.91
CA VAL A 648 3.50 17.92 1.94
C VAL A 648 2.74 17.53 0.69
N LEU A 649 3.09 16.39 0.10
CA LEU A 649 2.53 15.92 -1.16
C LEU A 649 1.03 15.62 -1.03
N ASP A 650 0.62 14.93 0.04
CA ASP A 650 -0.78 14.61 0.31
C ASP A 650 -1.62 15.88 0.51
N ARG A 651 -1.16 16.82 1.35
CA ARG A 651 -1.89 18.04 1.62
C ARG A 651 -2.00 18.97 0.41
N MET A 652 -0.95 19.05 -0.42
CA MET A 652 -1.00 19.81 -1.67
C MET A 652 -1.99 19.18 -2.66
N ALA A 653 -1.99 17.85 -2.81
CA ALA A 653 -2.91 17.16 -3.70
C ALA A 653 -4.38 17.29 -3.23
N GLN A 654 -4.67 17.08 -1.93
CA GLN A 654 -6.02 17.24 -1.37
C GLN A 654 -6.54 18.67 -1.48
N ALA A 655 -5.71 19.66 -1.14
CA ALA A 655 -6.09 21.07 -1.22
C ALA A 655 -6.45 21.50 -2.66
N GLY A 656 -5.76 20.93 -3.67
CA GLY A 656 -6.12 21.11 -5.07
C GLY A 656 -7.51 20.55 -5.41
N ALA A 657 -7.91 19.44 -4.79
CA ALA A 657 -9.23 18.82 -4.97
C ALA A 657 -10.35 19.59 -4.27
N GLU A 658 -10.13 20.14 -3.06
CA GLU A 658 -11.14 20.78 -2.23
C GLU A 658 -11.47 22.22 -2.64
N ARG A 659 -10.49 23.03 -3.03
CA ARG A 659 -10.65 24.47 -3.30
C ARG A 659 -11.64 24.80 -4.40
N ARG A 660 -12.07 23.83 -5.19
CA ARG A 660 -13.06 24.00 -6.26
C ARG A 660 -14.50 23.69 -5.83
N ARG A 661 -14.73 23.42 -4.52
CA ARG A 661 -16.07 23.22 -3.94
C ARG A 661 -16.77 24.52 -3.50
N GLU A 662 -16.09 25.65 -3.36
CA GLU A 662 -16.63 26.86 -2.74
C GLU A 662 -17.62 27.76 -3.54
N PRO A 663 -17.88 27.63 -4.85
CA PRO A 663 -18.81 28.55 -5.49
C PRO A 663 -20.29 28.42 -5.09
N ARG A 664 -20.71 27.31 -4.47
CA ARG A 664 -22.14 27.01 -4.27
C ARG A 664 -22.72 27.33 -2.88
N ARG A 665 -21.92 27.66 -1.87
CA ARG A 665 -22.43 27.86 -0.50
C ARG A 665 -22.74 29.32 -0.11
N ARG A 666 -22.41 30.31 -0.93
CA ARG A 666 -22.64 31.73 -0.59
C ARG A 666 -23.96 32.35 -1.09
N GLN A 667 -24.79 31.60 -1.81
CA GLN A 667 -26.06 32.17 -2.36
C GLN A 667 -27.34 31.78 -1.60
N HIS A 668 -27.30 30.96 -0.55
CA HIS A 668 -28.51 30.59 0.20
C HIS A 668 -28.60 31.13 1.62
N GLY A 669 -27.85 32.16 1.94
CA GLY A 669 -27.82 32.80 3.27
C GLY A 669 -28.18 34.30 3.28
N ARG A 670 -28.93 34.77 2.28
CA ARG A 670 -29.51 36.13 2.29
C ARG A 670 -30.90 36.12 1.63
N THR A 671 -31.89 35.63 2.33
CA THR A 671 -33.29 36.07 2.25
C THR A 671 -33.86 36.03 3.66
#